data_2c6a82a834609f3b9d76145b44724d15
#
_entry.id   2c6a82a834609f3b9d76145b44724d15
#
_cell.length_a   1.000
_cell.length_b   1.000
_cell.length_c   1.000
_cell.angle_alpha   90.00
_cell.angle_beta   90.00
_cell.angle_gamma   90.00
#
_symmetry.space_group_name_H-M   'P 1'
#
loop_
_entity.id
_entity.type
_entity.pdbx_description
1 polymer ?
#
loop_
_entity_poly.entity_id
_entity_poly.type
_entity_poly.pdbx_seq_one_letter_code
_entity_poly.pdbx_strand_id
1 'polypeptide(L)'
;MICTQLFNSASEHSSKLGPYLGNGLTTHLVDYWSGQRDCLPVMFELKPTDLAVAWQTLTEWFAASKDCRLTVAHDGSAYGTADCTQVMLAKLLESELIHYVELADTLKSNRATYGPSIQKSVLNTERIPRISSEEIPDQTILGVIDHGCPFAHQVFRKNNGASRVFALWDQDEDISAPHDYGSTPERFGYGRQLNSDNIKGIMADANVGGSIDEALCYKLGGQPLKTRATHGAHVLGLLASSHDTVHEDTLYPESVGKAAKAPIAFVQLPRAFLETPFSKTMERCVYDGLRYLMLCGVASNASRVVAVVDYGTHLGSHDGTGWLETALDAMISEASNKHNLRLDIFFPSGNAFEKRIHARIDQIVPKRTSLHWVIPPAHDAPSFLEIWYKLTEKEEKEKNLNPLVFKNPAGKVVCTLELSGNQFPVTWPSENDAVCVATQKQFGAQAMVLIQIAPTSVSAERSCADAGRWTLEFDSESRLDISLDVFVSSGGTNIGFAQRVWPTHLMKTPASGDNCKITGIGTAISTACGENTWMVSGYEAWLPYQLASYACSGPVRGGKRSKDFPEITEDENDLPKKICGADLAGVTEQGFTRPGVRQIGTRSGSYIRLIGTSMAAPQVARKVIDTDGILASISIGSQSKAPRKGTKERQEAFERRV
;
A
#
# COMPACT_ATOMS: atom_id res chain seq x y z
N MET A 1 -24.34 -4.53 -25.64
CA MET A 1 -25.46 -4.96 -24.76
C MET A 1 -25.00 -5.20 -23.30
N ILE A 2 -24.03 -6.06 -23.04
CA ILE A 2 -23.56 -6.36 -21.66
C ILE A 2 -22.92 -5.13 -20.97
N CYS A 3 -22.07 -4.36 -21.66
CA CYS A 3 -21.50 -3.13 -21.10
C CYS A 3 -22.57 -2.10 -20.73
N THR A 4 -23.62 -1.96 -21.52
CA THR A 4 -24.74 -1.05 -21.22
C THR A 4 -25.49 -1.51 -19.97
N GLN A 5 -25.68 -2.80 -19.79
CA GLN A 5 -26.34 -3.36 -18.61
C GLN A 5 -25.51 -3.13 -17.35
N LEU A 6 -24.20 -3.38 -17.39
CA LEU A 6 -23.31 -3.11 -16.24
C LEU A 6 -23.27 -1.63 -15.89
N PHE A 7 -23.22 -0.74 -16.90
CA PHE A 7 -23.22 0.72 -16.67
C PHE A 7 -24.52 1.16 -15.99
N ASN A 8 -25.66 0.65 -16.43
CA ASN A 8 -26.95 0.93 -15.80
C ASN A 8 -27.00 0.40 -14.37
N SER A 9 -26.59 -0.84 -14.14
CA SER A 9 -26.52 -1.42 -12.79
C SER A 9 -25.58 -0.64 -11.88
N ALA A 10 -24.40 -0.24 -12.34
CA ALA A 10 -23.46 0.59 -11.60
C ALA A 10 -24.04 1.97 -11.26
N SER A 11 -24.79 2.59 -12.18
CA SER A 11 -25.46 3.87 -11.95
C SER A 11 -26.57 3.74 -10.89
N GLU A 12 -27.40 2.71 -10.98
CA GLU A 12 -28.49 2.45 -10.03
C GLU A 12 -27.95 2.11 -8.61
N HIS A 13 -26.81 1.43 -8.53
CA HIS A 13 -26.16 1.03 -7.28
C HIS A 13 -24.91 1.84 -6.93
N SER A 14 -24.86 3.11 -7.34
CA SER A 14 -23.70 4.01 -7.12
C SER A 14 -23.28 4.15 -5.65
N SER A 15 -24.20 3.93 -4.72
CA SER A 15 -23.88 3.91 -3.29
C SER A 15 -22.93 2.79 -2.86
N LYS A 16 -22.89 1.67 -3.59
CA LYS A 16 -22.00 0.54 -3.34
C LYS A 16 -20.69 0.62 -4.11
N LEU A 17 -20.65 1.46 -5.14
CA LEU A 17 -19.53 1.57 -6.06
C LEU A 17 -18.41 2.41 -5.47
N GLY A 18 -17.19 1.89 -5.45
CA GLY A 18 -16.01 2.65 -5.08
C GLY A 18 -15.61 3.66 -6.16
N PRO A 19 -14.97 4.77 -5.79
CA PRO A 19 -14.70 5.87 -6.72
C PRO A 19 -13.72 5.50 -7.83
N TYR A 20 -12.73 4.67 -7.57
CA TYR A 20 -11.79 4.20 -8.60
C TYR A 20 -12.45 3.22 -9.57
N LEU A 21 -13.33 2.35 -9.08
CA LEU A 21 -14.12 1.48 -9.94
C LEU A 21 -15.10 2.31 -10.79
N GLY A 22 -15.72 3.33 -10.21
CA GLY A 22 -16.58 4.27 -10.92
C GLY A 22 -15.85 4.97 -12.07
N ASN A 23 -14.69 5.57 -11.79
CA ASN A 23 -13.85 6.18 -12.83
C ASN A 23 -13.42 5.17 -13.89
N GLY A 24 -13.03 3.96 -13.47
CA GLY A 24 -12.64 2.90 -14.37
C GLY A 24 -13.75 2.50 -15.35
N LEU A 25 -15.00 2.36 -14.87
CA LEU A 25 -16.15 2.01 -15.71
C LEU A 25 -16.43 3.02 -16.82
N THR A 26 -16.04 4.27 -16.63
CA THR A 26 -16.28 5.33 -17.63
C THR A 26 -15.12 5.56 -18.61
N THR A 27 -13.90 5.14 -18.29
CA THR A 27 -12.72 5.50 -19.08
C THR A 27 -12.01 4.35 -19.77
N HIS A 28 -11.79 3.25 -19.07
CA HIS A 28 -10.85 2.22 -19.52
C HIS A 28 -11.42 0.81 -19.50
N LEU A 29 -12.47 0.56 -18.74
CA LEU A 29 -13.00 -0.79 -18.63
C LEU A 29 -13.71 -1.24 -19.89
N VAL A 30 -14.21 -0.30 -20.72
CA VAL A 30 -14.74 -0.62 -22.06
C VAL A 30 -13.63 -1.19 -22.93
N ASP A 31 -12.44 -0.58 -22.91
CA ASP A 31 -11.26 -1.07 -23.64
C ASP A 31 -10.64 -2.31 -22.99
N TYR A 32 -10.71 -2.39 -21.69
CA TYR A 32 -10.19 -3.52 -20.92
C TYR A 32 -10.90 -4.82 -21.28
N TRP A 33 -12.23 -4.80 -21.37
CA TRP A 33 -13.02 -5.96 -21.76
C TRP A 33 -13.09 -6.21 -23.26
N SER A 34 -12.79 -5.21 -24.09
CA SER A 34 -12.65 -5.41 -25.54
C SER A 34 -11.31 -6.05 -25.92
N GLY A 35 -10.34 -6.10 -24.99
CA GLY A 35 -8.95 -6.39 -25.30
C GLY A 35 -8.27 -7.52 -24.54
N GLN A 36 -8.85 -8.70 -24.30
CA GLN A 36 -8.18 -9.93 -23.82
C GLN A 36 -8.33 -10.34 -22.35
N ARG A 37 -9.01 -9.60 -21.47
CA ARG A 37 -9.29 -10.09 -20.12
C ARG A 37 -10.78 -10.22 -19.88
N ASP A 38 -11.18 -11.44 -19.51
CA ASP A 38 -12.58 -11.73 -19.21
C ASP A 38 -12.97 -11.33 -17.78
N CYS A 39 -11.98 -11.04 -16.90
CA CYS A 39 -12.19 -10.76 -15.48
C CYS A 39 -11.49 -9.50 -14.99
N LEU A 40 -12.15 -8.79 -14.09
CA LEU A 40 -11.68 -7.60 -13.38
C LEU A 40 -11.41 -7.93 -11.91
N PRO A 41 -10.21 -7.66 -11.38
CA PRO A 41 -9.94 -7.81 -9.97
C PRO A 41 -10.64 -6.73 -9.15
N VAL A 42 -11.34 -7.15 -8.10
CA VAL A 42 -12.07 -6.27 -7.18
C VAL A 42 -11.80 -6.61 -5.72
N MET A 43 -11.94 -5.60 -4.88
CA MET A 43 -12.06 -5.72 -3.43
C MET A 43 -13.51 -5.42 -3.07
N PHE A 44 -14.05 -6.10 -2.08
CA PHE A 44 -15.42 -5.87 -1.64
C PHE A 44 -15.57 -5.97 -0.13
N GLU A 45 -16.65 -5.36 0.36
CA GLU A 45 -17.09 -5.45 1.75
C GLU A 45 -18.52 -5.99 1.79
N LEU A 46 -18.75 -6.96 2.66
CA LEU A 46 -20.05 -7.56 2.92
C LEU A 46 -20.81 -6.74 3.97
N LYS A 47 -22.14 -6.73 3.86
CA LYS A 47 -22.98 -6.25 4.96
C LYS A 47 -22.84 -7.19 6.17
N PRO A 48 -22.77 -6.67 7.40
CA PRO A 48 -22.46 -7.47 8.59
C PRO A 48 -23.64 -8.32 9.11
N THR A 49 -24.64 -8.63 8.30
CA THR A 49 -25.86 -9.30 8.77
C THR A 49 -25.63 -10.78 9.06
N ASP A 50 -25.27 -11.58 8.09
CA ASP A 50 -24.94 -13.02 8.28
C ASP A 50 -23.79 -13.37 7.33
N LEU A 51 -22.57 -13.20 7.84
CA LEU A 51 -21.38 -13.41 7.04
C LEU A 51 -21.22 -14.86 6.57
N ALA A 52 -21.67 -15.85 7.35
CA ALA A 52 -21.55 -17.24 6.96
C ALA A 52 -22.44 -17.56 5.75
N VAL A 53 -23.68 -17.09 5.78
CA VAL A 53 -24.62 -17.23 4.65
C VAL A 53 -24.14 -16.43 3.44
N ALA A 54 -23.63 -15.22 3.66
CA ALA A 54 -23.08 -14.39 2.57
C ALA A 54 -21.91 -15.09 1.87
N TRP A 55 -20.95 -15.62 2.62
CA TRP A 55 -19.82 -16.35 2.07
C TRP A 55 -20.22 -17.65 1.37
N GLN A 56 -21.17 -18.40 1.92
CA GLN A 56 -21.71 -19.58 1.26
C GLN A 56 -22.31 -19.20 -0.10
N THR A 57 -23.17 -18.18 -0.12
CA THR A 57 -23.84 -17.70 -1.34
C THR A 57 -22.81 -17.24 -2.39
N LEU A 58 -21.80 -16.45 -2.00
CA LEU A 58 -20.74 -16.03 -2.91
C LEU A 58 -19.97 -17.23 -3.46
N THR A 59 -19.64 -18.20 -2.62
CA THR A 59 -18.93 -19.42 -3.05
C THR A 59 -19.72 -20.17 -4.10
N GLU A 60 -21.04 -20.34 -3.91
CA GLU A 60 -21.91 -20.97 -4.89
C GLU A 60 -21.96 -20.20 -6.21
N TRP A 61 -22.02 -18.85 -6.16
CA TRP A 61 -22.02 -18.02 -7.37
C TRP A 61 -20.71 -18.13 -8.15
N PHE A 62 -19.58 -18.04 -7.46
CA PHE A 62 -18.27 -18.13 -8.10
C PHE A 62 -17.96 -19.53 -8.60
N ALA A 63 -18.38 -20.58 -7.88
CA ALA A 63 -18.24 -21.97 -8.34
C ALA A 63 -19.07 -22.26 -9.60
N ALA A 64 -20.22 -21.62 -9.76
CA ALA A 64 -21.05 -21.74 -10.96
C ALA A 64 -20.48 -20.99 -12.17
N SER A 65 -19.53 -20.05 -11.96
CA SER A 65 -18.88 -19.25 -13.01
C SER A 65 -17.49 -19.78 -13.32
N LYS A 66 -17.27 -20.25 -14.55
CA LYS A 66 -15.97 -20.82 -14.95
C LYS A 66 -14.86 -19.78 -15.06
N ASP A 67 -15.22 -18.51 -15.21
CA ASP A 67 -14.31 -17.41 -15.54
C ASP A 67 -14.13 -16.44 -14.37
N CYS A 68 -14.76 -16.70 -13.23
CA CYS A 68 -14.63 -15.89 -12.03
C CYS A 68 -13.88 -16.63 -10.94
N ARG A 69 -13.21 -15.88 -10.06
CA ARG A 69 -12.47 -16.43 -8.93
C ARG A 69 -12.75 -15.64 -7.66
N LEU A 70 -13.09 -16.34 -6.59
CA LEU A 70 -13.14 -15.79 -5.24
C LEU A 70 -11.82 -16.13 -4.55
N THR A 71 -11.04 -15.11 -4.19
CA THR A 71 -9.66 -15.33 -3.74
C THR A 71 -9.54 -15.54 -2.24
N VAL A 72 -10.46 -15.03 -1.45
CA VAL A 72 -10.46 -15.26 0.01
C VAL A 72 -11.84 -15.70 0.43
N ALA A 73 -11.95 -16.91 0.89
CA ALA A 73 -13.21 -17.51 1.30
C ALA A 73 -13.20 -17.90 2.79
N HIS A 74 -14.33 -17.84 3.42
CA HIS A 74 -14.78 -18.62 4.56
C HIS A 74 -14.29 -18.29 5.98
N ASP A 75 -13.75 -17.13 6.25
CA ASP A 75 -13.24 -16.91 7.61
C ASP A 75 -14.15 -16.04 8.50
N GLY A 76 -15.37 -15.73 8.00
CA GLY A 76 -16.31 -14.84 8.69
C GLY A 76 -15.83 -13.39 8.70
N SER A 77 -14.89 -13.03 7.82
CA SER A 77 -14.49 -11.65 7.53
C SER A 77 -15.60 -10.95 6.74
N ALA A 78 -15.81 -9.66 6.98
CA ALA A 78 -16.65 -8.83 6.11
C ALA A 78 -15.92 -8.43 4.81
N TYR A 79 -14.64 -8.68 4.67
CA TYR A 79 -13.80 -8.23 3.57
C TYR A 79 -13.35 -9.39 2.69
N GLY A 80 -13.33 -9.16 1.37
CA GLY A 80 -12.89 -10.16 0.41
C GLY A 80 -12.34 -9.57 -0.87
N THR A 81 -11.70 -10.43 -1.66
CA THR A 81 -11.15 -10.09 -2.98
C THR A 81 -11.62 -11.12 -4.01
N ALA A 82 -11.78 -10.68 -5.26
CA ALA A 82 -12.25 -11.56 -6.33
C ALA A 82 -11.77 -11.08 -7.70
N ASP A 83 -11.83 -12.00 -8.68
CA ASP A 83 -11.75 -11.67 -10.10
C ASP A 83 -13.13 -11.91 -10.72
N CYS A 84 -13.73 -10.88 -11.29
CA CYS A 84 -15.11 -10.86 -11.73
C CYS A 84 -15.25 -10.59 -13.22
N THR A 85 -16.06 -11.38 -13.91
CA THR A 85 -16.59 -10.99 -15.22
C THR A 85 -17.55 -9.81 -15.06
N GLN A 86 -17.90 -9.13 -16.15
CA GLN A 86 -18.92 -8.07 -16.14
C GLN A 86 -20.25 -8.53 -15.53
N VAL A 87 -20.67 -9.75 -15.86
CA VAL A 87 -21.92 -10.35 -15.33
C VAL A 87 -21.83 -10.57 -13.83
N MET A 88 -20.70 -11.07 -13.34
CA MET A 88 -20.49 -11.28 -11.90
C MET A 88 -20.42 -9.97 -11.15
N LEU A 89 -19.74 -8.96 -11.71
CA LEU A 89 -19.66 -7.63 -11.10
C LEU A 89 -21.06 -6.98 -11.00
N ALA A 90 -21.87 -7.04 -12.05
CA ALA A 90 -23.26 -6.57 -12.00
C ALA A 90 -24.05 -7.28 -10.90
N LYS A 91 -23.92 -8.62 -10.84
CA LYS A 91 -24.57 -9.43 -9.79
C LYS A 91 -24.14 -9.06 -8.37
N LEU A 92 -22.86 -8.74 -8.16
CA LEU A 92 -22.36 -8.25 -6.87
C LEU A 92 -22.99 -6.90 -6.51
N LEU A 93 -23.02 -5.94 -7.46
CA LEU A 93 -23.61 -4.62 -7.25
C LEU A 93 -25.11 -4.67 -6.95
N GLU A 94 -25.85 -5.53 -7.61
CA GLU A 94 -27.29 -5.75 -7.41
C GLU A 94 -27.60 -6.45 -6.06
N SER A 95 -26.65 -7.23 -5.54
CA SER A 95 -26.85 -8.05 -4.35
C SER A 95 -26.98 -7.25 -3.06
N GLU A 96 -27.97 -7.61 -2.24
CA GLU A 96 -28.13 -7.05 -0.90
C GLU A 96 -27.03 -7.49 0.10
N LEU A 97 -26.20 -8.48 -0.26
CA LEU A 97 -25.08 -8.95 0.56
C LEU A 97 -23.89 -7.98 0.56
N ILE A 98 -23.75 -7.21 -0.49
CA ILE A 98 -22.60 -6.33 -0.70
C ILE A 98 -22.88 -4.93 -0.15
N HIS A 99 -21.93 -4.43 0.64
CA HIS A 99 -21.90 -3.06 1.12
C HIS A 99 -21.11 -2.16 0.18
N TYR A 100 -19.94 -2.62 -0.29
CA TYR A 100 -19.01 -1.83 -1.08
C TYR A 100 -18.21 -2.71 -2.05
N VAL A 101 -17.92 -2.21 -3.24
CA VAL A 101 -17.04 -2.84 -4.24
C VAL A 101 -16.10 -1.79 -4.81
N GLU A 102 -14.80 -2.07 -4.80
CA GLU A 102 -13.77 -1.20 -5.37
C GLU A 102 -12.87 -1.95 -6.36
N LEU A 103 -12.33 -1.19 -7.30
CA LEU A 103 -11.34 -1.69 -8.25
C LEU A 103 -10.06 -2.10 -7.52
N ALA A 104 -9.51 -3.24 -7.91
CA ALA A 104 -8.24 -3.77 -7.42
C ALA A 104 -7.18 -3.92 -8.53
N ASP A 105 -7.25 -3.13 -9.58
CA ASP A 105 -6.27 -3.16 -10.67
C ASP A 105 -5.62 -1.79 -10.92
N THR A 106 -4.45 -1.82 -11.57
CA THR A 106 -3.81 -0.64 -12.10
C THR A 106 -4.50 -0.24 -13.39
N LEU A 107 -4.98 1.00 -13.46
CA LEU A 107 -5.53 1.57 -14.69
C LEU A 107 -4.39 1.93 -15.66
N LYS A 108 -3.55 0.96 -16.02
CA LYS A 108 -2.50 1.17 -17.02
C LYS A 108 -3.05 1.13 -18.44
N SER A 109 -2.61 2.12 -19.17
CA SER A 109 -2.86 2.20 -20.62
C SER A 109 -1.98 1.26 -21.45
N ASN A 110 -0.85 0.80 -20.95
CA ASN A 110 -0.02 -0.16 -21.66
C ASN A 110 -0.37 -1.57 -21.19
N ARG A 111 -0.73 -2.40 -22.15
CA ARG A 111 -0.86 -3.84 -22.05
C ARG A 111 0.46 -4.49 -21.60
N ALA A 112 0.91 -4.20 -20.38
CA ALA A 112 1.76 -5.14 -19.70
C ALA A 112 0.85 -6.34 -19.47
N THR A 113 1.03 -7.31 -20.27
CA THR A 113 0.42 -8.61 -20.23
C THR A 113 0.55 -9.17 -18.83
N TYR A 114 -0.45 -8.93 -18.00
CA TYR A 114 -0.79 -9.96 -17.04
C TYR A 114 -1.13 -11.17 -17.91
N GLY A 115 -0.48 -12.29 -17.63
CA GLY A 115 -0.55 -13.47 -18.48
C GLY A 115 -1.96 -13.87 -18.88
N PRO A 116 -2.08 -14.71 -19.88
CA PRO A 116 -3.36 -15.07 -20.46
C PRO A 116 -4.32 -15.50 -19.34
N SER A 117 -5.58 -15.10 -19.55
CA SER A 117 -6.72 -15.66 -18.85
C SER A 117 -6.42 -17.06 -18.37
N ILE A 118 -6.72 -17.34 -17.14
CA ILE A 118 -6.66 -18.65 -16.50
C ILE A 118 -6.86 -19.76 -17.54
N GLN A 119 -5.78 -20.16 -18.22
CA GLN A 119 -5.82 -21.43 -18.91
C GLN A 119 -6.04 -22.46 -17.82
N LYS A 120 -7.08 -23.25 -17.98
CA LYS A 120 -7.36 -24.46 -17.22
C LYS A 120 -6.22 -25.48 -17.34
N SER A 121 -5.01 -25.10 -16.98
CA SER A 121 -4.08 -26.11 -16.52
C SER A 121 -4.70 -26.62 -15.22
N VAL A 122 -4.79 -27.92 -15.09
CA VAL A 122 -5.04 -28.58 -13.81
C VAL A 122 -3.84 -28.19 -12.96
N LEU A 123 -3.89 -26.97 -12.41
CA LEU A 123 -2.86 -26.45 -11.53
C LEU A 123 -2.91 -27.34 -10.30
N ASN A 124 -1.81 -27.96 -10.02
CA ASN A 124 -1.59 -28.66 -8.78
C ASN A 124 -1.78 -27.62 -7.66
N THR A 125 -2.94 -27.65 -6.99
CA THR A 125 -3.24 -26.73 -5.88
C THR A 125 -2.65 -27.34 -4.62
N GLU A 126 -1.82 -26.57 -3.93
CA GLU A 126 -1.26 -26.98 -2.65
C GLU A 126 -1.86 -26.19 -1.51
N ARG A 127 -1.96 -26.85 -0.36
CA ARG A 127 -2.37 -26.24 0.89
C ARG A 127 -1.35 -25.17 1.32
N ILE A 128 -1.78 -24.27 2.18
CA ILE A 128 -0.91 -23.26 2.80
C ILE A 128 0.32 -23.94 3.42
N PRO A 129 1.56 -23.45 3.13
CA PRO A 129 2.77 -24.01 3.71
C PRO A 129 2.77 -23.96 5.23
N ARG A 130 3.32 -24.98 5.84
CA ARG A 130 3.47 -25.07 7.29
C ARG A 130 4.86 -25.59 7.65
N ILE A 131 5.28 -25.24 8.86
CA ILE A 131 6.50 -25.74 9.48
C ILE A 131 6.14 -26.38 10.82
N SER A 132 6.92 -27.37 11.28
CA SER A 132 6.69 -27.98 12.58
C SER A 132 6.84 -26.93 13.70
N SER A 133 5.99 -27.00 14.70
CA SER A 133 6.07 -26.11 15.88
C SER A 133 7.42 -26.23 16.62
N GLU A 134 8.07 -27.38 16.54
CA GLU A 134 9.41 -27.61 17.11
C GLU A 134 10.51 -26.81 16.37
N GLU A 135 10.25 -26.44 15.12
CA GLU A 135 11.15 -25.63 14.31
C GLU A 135 10.90 -24.12 14.42
N ILE A 136 9.93 -23.71 15.25
CA ILE A 136 9.57 -22.30 15.44
C ILE A 136 10.08 -21.83 16.79
N PRO A 137 11.30 -21.27 16.87
CA PRO A 137 11.81 -20.68 18.11
C PRO A 137 10.87 -19.59 18.61
N ASP A 138 10.59 -19.59 19.92
CA ASP A 138 9.68 -18.63 20.55
C ASP A 138 8.29 -18.52 19.88
N GLN A 139 7.89 -19.55 19.11
CA GLN A 139 6.63 -19.65 18.39
C GLN A 139 6.31 -18.43 17.48
N THR A 140 7.36 -17.75 17.01
CA THR A 140 7.25 -16.55 16.16
C THR A 140 7.67 -16.83 14.72
N ILE A 141 6.83 -16.46 13.76
CA ILE A 141 7.12 -16.47 12.33
C ILE A 141 7.33 -15.03 11.86
N LEU A 142 8.35 -14.83 11.01
CA LEU A 142 8.60 -13.55 10.33
C LEU A 142 7.87 -13.54 8.99
N GLY A 143 7.12 -12.47 8.73
CA GLY A 143 6.47 -12.21 7.47
C GLY A 143 7.08 -10.99 6.77
N VAL A 144 7.28 -11.06 5.46
CA VAL A 144 7.67 -9.90 4.65
C VAL A 144 6.82 -9.87 3.40
N ILE A 145 6.29 -8.69 3.08
CA ILE A 145 5.61 -8.42 1.82
C ILE A 145 6.44 -7.37 1.09
N ASP A 146 7.13 -7.80 0.03
CA ASP A 146 8.09 -6.96 -0.68
C ASP A 146 8.43 -7.55 -2.07
N HIS A 147 9.46 -7.04 -2.71
CA HIS A 147 9.93 -7.50 -4.02
C HIS A 147 11.36 -8.04 -3.97
N GLY A 148 11.51 -9.34 -4.33
CA GLY A 148 12.79 -10.03 -4.44
C GLY A 148 13.27 -10.73 -3.17
N CYS A 149 12.90 -11.99 -3.00
CA CYS A 149 13.28 -12.85 -1.87
C CYS A 149 14.58 -13.62 -2.13
N PRO A 150 15.69 -13.32 -1.47
CA PRO A 150 16.93 -14.05 -1.62
C PRO A 150 16.95 -15.31 -0.72
N PHE A 151 16.00 -16.22 -0.92
CA PHE A 151 15.77 -17.38 -0.05
C PHE A 151 16.97 -18.31 0.12
N ALA A 152 17.90 -18.31 -0.84
CA ALA A 152 19.11 -19.14 -0.81
C ALA A 152 20.34 -18.41 -0.23
N HIS A 153 20.22 -17.11 0.14
CA HIS A 153 21.32 -16.33 0.70
C HIS A 153 21.81 -16.92 2.05
N GLN A 154 23.14 -16.96 2.27
CA GLN A 154 23.75 -17.62 3.44
C GLN A 154 23.20 -17.15 4.79
N VAL A 155 22.87 -15.85 4.94
CA VAL A 155 22.36 -15.30 6.20
C VAL A 155 20.95 -15.81 6.58
N PHE A 156 20.26 -16.45 5.65
CA PHE A 156 18.96 -17.08 5.87
C PHE A 156 19.03 -18.59 5.90
N ARG A 157 20.23 -19.18 5.96
CA ARG A 157 20.40 -20.62 6.11
C ARG A 157 20.50 -21.02 7.58
N LYS A 158 19.92 -22.17 7.91
CA LYS A 158 20.13 -22.88 9.17
C LYS A 158 21.54 -23.49 9.21
N ASN A 159 22.01 -23.92 10.38
CA ASN A 159 23.32 -24.57 10.54
C ASN A 159 23.49 -25.84 9.64
N ASN A 160 22.39 -26.50 9.31
CA ASN A 160 22.39 -27.66 8.39
C ASN A 160 22.36 -27.27 6.90
N GLY A 161 22.49 -25.99 6.57
CA GLY A 161 22.49 -25.46 5.21
C GLY A 161 21.09 -25.22 4.60
N ALA A 162 20.01 -25.68 5.24
CA ALA A 162 18.65 -25.47 4.74
C ALA A 162 18.22 -24.00 4.91
N SER A 163 17.38 -23.51 4.00
CA SER A 163 16.80 -22.16 4.13
C SER A 163 15.87 -22.04 5.34
N ARG A 164 15.86 -20.89 5.99
CA ARG A 164 14.83 -20.51 6.97
C ARG A 164 13.54 -20.01 6.29
N VAL A 165 13.60 -19.68 4.99
CA VAL A 165 12.39 -19.36 4.22
C VAL A 165 11.65 -20.68 3.95
N PHE A 166 10.50 -20.84 4.61
CA PHE A 166 9.70 -22.07 4.49
C PHE A 166 8.48 -21.88 3.57
N ALA A 167 8.12 -20.63 3.31
CA ALA A 167 7.01 -20.24 2.45
C ALA A 167 7.40 -19.01 1.64
N LEU A 168 7.23 -19.07 0.32
CA LEU A 168 7.40 -17.95 -0.59
C LEU A 168 6.24 -17.98 -1.58
N TRP A 169 5.41 -16.94 -1.55
CA TRP A 169 4.32 -16.76 -2.51
C TRP A 169 4.64 -15.59 -3.44
N ASP A 170 4.83 -15.91 -4.71
CA ASP A 170 4.98 -14.92 -5.79
C ASP A 170 3.60 -14.64 -6.38
N GLN A 171 3.11 -13.42 -6.17
CA GLN A 171 1.79 -12.96 -6.64
C GLN A 171 1.81 -12.52 -8.12
N ASP A 172 2.97 -12.54 -8.78
CA ASP A 172 3.09 -12.21 -10.20
C ASP A 172 2.44 -13.31 -11.05
N GLU A 173 1.37 -12.98 -11.76
CA GLU A 173 0.67 -13.92 -12.64
C GLU A 173 1.40 -14.15 -13.98
N ASP A 174 2.37 -13.29 -14.31
CA ASP A 174 3.12 -13.35 -15.57
C ASP A 174 4.32 -14.32 -15.52
N ILE A 175 4.18 -15.42 -14.80
CA ILE A 175 5.16 -16.48 -14.80
C ILE A 175 4.93 -17.35 -16.05
N SER A 176 5.35 -16.85 -17.18
CA SER A 176 5.14 -17.46 -18.51
C SER A 176 5.95 -18.72 -18.79
N ALA A 177 6.86 -19.14 -17.91
CA ALA A 177 7.65 -20.35 -18.09
C ALA A 177 7.12 -21.50 -17.23
N PRO A 178 7.09 -22.74 -17.74
CA PRO A 178 6.86 -23.91 -16.91
C PRO A 178 7.96 -23.98 -15.86
N HIS A 179 7.59 -24.12 -14.60
CA HIS A 179 8.50 -24.26 -13.49
C HIS A 179 8.39 -25.67 -12.92
N ASP A 180 9.53 -26.29 -12.67
CA ASP A 180 9.59 -27.63 -12.07
C ASP A 180 9.19 -27.63 -10.58
N TYR A 181 9.16 -26.43 -9.97
CA TYR A 181 8.90 -26.23 -8.55
C TYR A 181 7.77 -25.25 -8.29
N GLY A 182 6.98 -25.57 -7.27
CA GLY A 182 5.90 -24.73 -6.79
C GLY A 182 4.54 -25.04 -7.39
N SER A 183 3.53 -24.42 -6.83
CA SER A 183 2.12 -24.60 -7.18
C SER A 183 1.34 -23.35 -6.87
N THR A 184 0.11 -23.26 -7.35
CA THR A 184 -0.79 -22.17 -6.96
C THR A 184 -1.36 -22.42 -5.57
N PRO A 185 -1.32 -21.45 -4.64
CA PRO A 185 -1.93 -21.61 -3.33
C PRO A 185 -3.45 -21.78 -3.46
N GLU A 186 -4.00 -22.85 -2.92
CA GLU A 186 -5.39 -23.29 -3.10
C GLU A 186 -6.40 -22.20 -2.77
N ARG A 187 -6.21 -21.50 -1.64
CA ARG A 187 -7.15 -20.49 -1.16
C ARG A 187 -7.16 -19.19 -1.95
N PHE A 188 -6.09 -18.89 -2.66
CA PHE A 188 -5.94 -17.64 -3.41
C PHE A 188 -6.17 -17.84 -4.90
N GLY A 189 -5.79 -19.01 -5.42
CA GLY A 189 -6.04 -19.40 -6.81
C GLY A 189 -5.22 -18.62 -7.84
N TYR A 190 -4.19 -17.86 -7.44
CA TYR A 190 -3.29 -17.14 -8.33
C TYR A 190 -1.86 -17.11 -7.81
N GLY A 191 -0.93 -16.71 -8.68
CA GLY A 191 0.47 -16.70 -8.35
C GLY A 191 1.04 -18.10 -8.11
N ARG A 192 2.26 -18.16 -7.61
CA ARG A 192 2.98 -19.38 -7.34
C ARG A 192 3.60 -19.38 -5.96
N GLN A 193 3.37 -20.43 -5.18
CA GLN A 193 4.03 -20.62 -3.89
C GLN A 193 5.14 -21.68 -3.99
N LEU A 194 6.18 -21.49 -3.22
CA LEU A 194 7.21 -22.45 -2.89
C LEU A 194 7.10 -22.78 -1.40
N ASN A 195 7.00 -24.06 -1.07
CA ASN A 195 7.09 -24.54 0.31
C ASN A 195 8.52 -24.97 0.66
N SER A 196 8.75 -25.44 1.89
CA SER A 196 10.06 -25.90 2.37
C SER A 196 10.67 -26.99 1.47
N ASP A 197 9.87 -27.93 0.97
CA ASP A 197 10.36 -29.03 0.15
C ASP A 197 10.77 -28.54 -1.24
N ASN A 198 10.00 -27.62 -1.83
CA ASN A 198 10.37 -26.99 -3.09
C ASN A 198 11.70 -26.23 -2.95
N ILE A 199 11.86 -25.40 -1.91
CA ILE A 199 13.08 -24.63 -1.67
C ILE A 199 14.28 -25.58 -1.43
N LYS A 200 14.09 -26.65 -0.67
CA LYS A 200 15.11 -27.66 -0.44
C LYS A 200 15.53 -28.36 -1.74
N GLY A 201 14.56 -28.76 -2.59
CA GLY A 201 14.81 -29.34 -3.91
C GLY A 201 15.60 -28.39 -4.80
N ILE A 202 15.16 -27.14 -4.92
CA ILE A 202 15.86 -26.09 -5.69
C ILE A 202 17.31 -25.94 -5.22
N MET A 203 17.54 -25.87 -3.90
CA MET A 203 18.88 -25.72 -3.35
C MET A 203 19.74 -26.97 -3.57
N ALA A 204 19.15 -28.17 -3.61
CA ALA A 204 19.85 -29.38 -3.92
C ALA A 204 20.28 -29.43 -5.40
N ASP A 205 19.38 -29.07 -6.32
CA ASP A 205 19.68 -29.02 -7.76
C ASP A 205 20.69 -27.94 -8.12
N ALA A 206 20.74 -26.87 -7.32
CA ALA A 206 21.72 -25.79 -7.47
C ALA A 206 23.02 -26.02 -6.69
N ASN A 207 23.24 -27.20 -6.11
CA ASN A 207 24.49 -27.54 -5.41
C ASN A 207 25.54 -28.00 -6.41
N VAL A 208 26.58 -27.19 -6.55
CA VAL A 208 27.71 -27.47 -7.43
C VAL A 208 28.98 -27.66 -6.59
N GLY A 209 29.48 -28.89 -6.51
CA GLY A 209 30.72 -29.19 -5.78
C GLY A 209 30.68 -28.86 -4.29
N GLY A 210 29.52 -28.96 -3.64
CA GLY A 210 29.30 -28.60 -2.23
C GLY A 210 28.98 -27.16 -1.95
N SER A 211 28.93 -26.32 -2.99
CA SER A 211 28.55 -24.90 -2.91
C SER A 211 27.19 -24.65 -3.58
N ILE A 212 26.37 -23.82 -2.96
CA ILE A 212 25.06 -23.45 -3.52
C ILE A 212 25.24 -22.31 -4.52
N ASP A 213 24.87 -22.56 -5.78
CA ASP A 213 24.73 -21.50 -6.78
C ASP A 213 23.41 -20.74 -6.55
N GLU A 214 23.51 -19.60 -5.87
CA GLU A 214 22.35 -18.75 -5.57
C GLU A 214 21.68 -18.20 -6.83
N ALA A 215 22.46 -17.99 -7.92
CA ALA A 215 21.89 -17.54 -9.20
C ALA A 215 20.97 -18.58 -9.79
N LEU A 216 21.41 -19.82 -9.76
CA LEU A 216 20.62 -20.95 -10.24
C LEU A 216 19.42 -21.20 -9.32
N CYS A 217 19.59 -21.11 -7.99
CA CYS A 217 18.46 -21.19 -7.06
C CYS A 217 17.35 -20.20 -7.42
N TYR A 218 17.70 -18.93 -7.62
CA TYR A 218 16.70 -17.90 -7.91
C TYR A 218 16.07 -18.08 -9.29
N LYS A 219 16.85 -18.54 -10.27
CA LYS A 219 16.33 -18.90 -11.60
C LYS A 219 15.31 -20.04 -11.51
N LEU A 220 15.64 -21.13 -10.83
CA LEU A 220 14.76 -22.29 -10.62
C LEU A 220 13.52 -21.91 -9.78
N GLY A 221 13.72 -21.06 -8.78
CA GLY A 221 12.66 -20.51 -7.95
C GLY A 221 11.83 -19.41 -8.61
N GLY A 222 12.13 -19.03 -9.86
CA GLY A 222 11.42 -17.97 -10.58
C GLY A 222 11.63 -16.55 -10.03
N GLN A 223 12.60 -16.37 -9.12
CA GLN A 223 12.88 -15.08 -8.54
C GLN A 223 13.78 -14.24 -9.45
N PRO A 224 13.36 -13.02 -9.88
CA PRO A 224 14.13 -12.23 -10.83
C PRO A 224 15.24 -11.41 -10.14
N LEU A 225 16.10 -12.07 -9.36
CA LEU A 225 17.20 -11.43 -8.63
C LEU A 225 18.43 -11.22 -9.52
N LYS A 226 18.29 -10.46 -10.60
CA LYS A 226 19.37 -10.18 -11.57
C LYS A 226 20.29 -9.03 -11.15
N THR A 227 19.82 -8.13 -10.28
CA THR A 227 20.56 -6.95 -9.83
C THR A 227 21.31 -7.24 -8.54
N ARG A 228 22.28 -6.37 -8.20
CA ARG A 228 23.05 -6.49 -6.94
C ARG A 228 22.19 -6.35 -5.69
N ALA A 229 21.05 -5.70 -5.83
CA ALA A 229 20.13 -5.45 -4.75
C ALA A 229 18.69 -5.49 -5.25
N THR A 230 17.81 -5.94 -4.37
CA THR A 230 16.37 -5.68 -4.43
C THR A 230 15.96 -5.07 -3.11
N HIS A 231 14.84 -4.37 -3.13
CA HIS A 231 14.29 -3.76 -1.92
C HIS A 231 13.98 -4.83 -0.87
N GLY A 232 13.30 -5.90 -1.26
CA GLY A 232 12.94 -6.98 -0.35
C GLY A 232 14.12 -7.78 0.21
N ALA A 233 15.24 -7.89 -0.54
CA ALA A 233 16.46 -8.50 0.01
C ALA A 233 17.03 -7.66 1.16
N HIS A 234 17.03 -6.35 1.01
CA HIS A 234 17.52 -5.43 2.02
C HIS A 234 16.60 -5.41 3.25
N VAL A 235 15.28 -5.30 3.06
CA VAL A 235 14.27 -5.34 4.12
C VAL A 235 14.33 -6.65 4.90
N LEU A 236 14.35 -7.78 4.19
CA LEU A 236 14.48 -9.09 4.83
C LEU A 236 15.80 -9.24 5.59
N GLY A 237 16.88 -8.67 5.06
CA GLY A 237 18.18 -8.62 5.74
C GLY A 237 18.11 -7.86 7.07
N LEU A 238 17.49 -6.69 7.10
CA LEU A 238 17.30 -5.90 8.31
C LEU A 238 16.45 -6.64 9.35
N LEU A 239 15.39 -7.32 8.91
CA LEU A 239 14.50 -8.05 9.80
C LEU A 239 15.12 -9.34 10.33
N ALA A 240 15.77 -10.15 9.49
CA ALA A 240 15.98 -11.57 9.73
C ALA A 240 17.42 -12.08 9.57
N SER A 241 18.41 -11.24 9.23
CA SER A 241 19.79 -11.75 9.04
C SER A 241 20.34 -12.42 10.30
N SER A 242 20.96 -13.59 10.12
CA SER A 242 21.53 -14.40 11.22
C SER A 242 22.99 -14.07 11.53
N HIS A 243 23.62 -13.21 10.74
CA HIS A 243 25.02 -12.85 10.91
C HIS A 243 25.15 -11.39 11.29
N ASP A 244 26.22 -11.08 12.00
CA ASP A 244 26.85 -9.77 12.09
C ASP A 244 27.33 -9.30 10.70
N THR A 245 26.42 -9.32 9.73
CA THR A 245 26.71 -8.76 8.39
C THR A 245 26.83 -7.25 8.46
N VAL A 246 26.69 -6.76 9.66
CA VAL A 246 26.65 -5.36 9.99
C VAL A 246 27.88 -5.03 10.83
N HIS A 247 29.04 -5.28 10.26
CA HIS A 247 30.29 -4.85 10.86
C HIS A 247 30.28 -3.35 11.15
N GLU A 248 30.75 -3.02 12.36
CA GLU A 248 31.28 -1.73 12.86
C GLU A 248 30.40 -0.48 12.74
N ASP A 249 29.48 -0.40 11.81
CA ASP A 249 28.66 0.79 11.52
C ASP A 249 27.19 0.66 11.92
N THR A 250 26.75 -0.41 12.58
CA THR A 250 25.38 -0.55 12.98
C THR A 250 25.14 -0.42 14.46
N LEU A 251 24.01 0.18 14.76
CA LEU A 251 23.50 0.39 16.11
C LEU A 251 23.10 -0.90 16.85
N TYR A 252 23.30 -2.08 16.26
CA TYR A 252 22.97 -3.37 16.83
C TYR A 252 24.18 -4.30 16.81
N PRO A 253 25.08 -4.18 17.79
CA PRO A 253 26.14 -5.17 17.97
C PRO A 253 25.57 -6.46 18.58
N GLU A 254 25.98 -7.58 17.98
CA GLU A 254 26.29 -8.85 18.66
C GLU A 254 25.18 -9.76 19.17
N SER A 255 23.91 -9.46 19.20
CA SER A 255 22.99 -10.52 19.60
C SER A 255 22.37 -11.21 18.40
N VAL A 256 22.69 -12.48 18.25
CA VAL A 256 21.89 -13.42 17.45
C VAL A 256 20.54 -13.54 18.15
N GLY A 257 19.70 -12.53 18.02
CA GLY A 257 18.39 -12.44 18.64
C GLY A 257 17.42 -13.52 18.11
N LYS A 258 16.21 -13.50 18.64
CA LYS A 258 15.13 -14.42 18.26
C LYS A 258 14.77 -14.31 16.78
N ALA A 259 14.73 -13.09 16.23
CA ALA A 259 14.44 -12.81 14.83
C ALA A 259 15.45 -13.47 13.88
N ALA A 260 16.72 -13.56 14.28
CA ALA A 260 17.77 -14.19 13.49
C ALA A 260 17.63 -15.73 13.38
N LYS A 261 16.78 -16.34 14.18
CA LYS A 261 16.53 -17.79 14.21
C LYS A 261 15.13 -18.16 13.70
N ALA A 262 14.21 -17.22 13.71
CA ALA A 262 12.82 -17.46 13.38
C ALA A 262 12.63 -17.88 11.90
N PRO A 263 11.67 -18.77 11.60
CA PRO A 263 11.30 -19.12 10.23
C PRO A 263 10.67 -17.93 9.51
N ILE A 264 10.81 -17.91 8.19
CA ILE A 264 10.45 -16.78 7.33
C ILE A 264 9.40 -17.24 6.33
N ALA A 265 8.30 -16.47 6.24
CA ALA A 265 7.35 -16.52 5.15
C ALA A 265 7.44 -15.20 4.35
N PHE A 266 7.56 -15.30 3.05
CA PHE A 266 7.73 -14.14 2.17
C PHE A 266 6.62 -14.10 1.11
N VAL A 267 6.04 -12.92 0.91
CA VAL A 267 5.11 -12.67 -0.19
C VAL A 267 5.76 -11.67 -1.14
N GLN A 268 5.97 -12.09 -2.37
CA GLN A 268 6.50 -11.23 -3.42
C GLN A 268 5.37 -10.56 -4.16
N LEU A 269 5.36 -9.24 -4.13
CA LEU A 269 4.41 -8.42 -4.88
C LEU A 269 4.64 -8.53 -6.39
N PRO A 270 3.59 -8.36 -7.22
CA PRO A 270 3.72 -8.36 -8.67
C PRO A 270 4.69 -7.29 -9.17
N ARG A 271 5.46 -7.61 -10.24
CA ARG A 271 6.45 -6.69 -10.84
C ARG A 271 5.83 -5.40 -11.38
N ALA A 272 4.58 -5.46 -11.77
CA ALA A 272 3.84 -4.28 -12.20
C ALA A 272 3.87 -3.14 -11.17
N PHE A 273 4.02 -3.44 -9.88
CA PHE A 273 4.21 -2.41 -8.84
C PHE A 273 5.51 -1.65 -8.94
N LEU A 274 6.56 -2.27 -9.45
CA LEU A 274 7.84 -1.58 -9.67
C LEU A 274 7.73 -0.55 -10.80
N GLU A 275 6.84 -0.80 -11.73
CA GLU A 275 6.63 0.04 -12.91
C GLU A 275 5.56 1.11 -12.67
N THR A 276 4.53 0.80 -11.91
CA THR A 276 3.47 1.72 -11.49
C THR A 276 3.08 1.45 -10.05
N PRO A 277 3.74 2.06 -9.07
CA PRO A 277 3.44 1.84 -7.66
C PRO A 277 2.11 2.51 -7.26
N PHE A 278 1.08 2.36 -8.07
CA PHE A 278 -0.20 2.97 -7.84
C PHE A 278 -1.23 1.96 -7.33
N SER A 279 -1.67 2.20 -6.24
CA SER A 279 -2.80 2.37 -5.38
C SER A 279 -3.64 1.10 -5.07
N LYS A 280 -4.70 0.84 -5.77
CA LYS A 280 -5.74 -0.10 -5.35
C LYS A 280 -5.38 -1.58 -5.59
N THR A 281 -4.62 -1.89 -6.64
CA THR A 281 -4.07 -3.25 -6.85
C THR A 281 -3.15 -3.64 -5.70
N MET A 282 -2.36 -2.68 -5.21
CA MET A 282 -1.47 -2.92 -4.09
C MET A 282 -2.27 -3.25 -2.83
N GLU A 283 -3.37 -2.55 -2.55
CA GLU A 283 -4.22 -2.84 -1.39
C GLU A 283 -4.70 -4.29 -1.39
N ARG A 284 -5.17 -4.80 -2.54
CA ARG A 284 -5.53 -6.21 -2.71
C ARG A 284 -4.36 -7.14 -2.43
N CYS A 285 -3.23 -6.90 -3.08
CA CYS A 285 -2.06 -7.78 -2.96
C CYS A 285 -1.48 -7.78 -1.54
N VAL A 286 -1.52 -6.63 -0.86
CA VAL A 286 -1.14 -6.53 0.57
C VAL A 286 -2.13 -7.28 1.44
N TYR A 287 -3.44 -7.10 1.23
CA TYR A 287 -4.47 -7.81 1.99
C TYR A 287 -4.36 -9.32 1.82
N ASP A 288 -4.31 -9.81 0.57
CA ASP A 288 -4.15 -11.24 0.27
C ASP A 288 -2.82 -11.77 0.84
N GLY A 289 -1.74 -10.99 0.73
CA GLY A 289 -0.42 -11.34 1.26
C GLY A 289 -0.41 -11.47 2.79
N LEU A 290 -0.99 -10.53 3.51
CA LEU A 290 -1.12 -10.60 4.97
C LEU A 290 -2.01 -11.76 5.41
N ARG A 291 -3.08 -12.02 4.66
CA ARG A 291 -3.94 -13.18 4.87
C ARG A 291 -3.15 -14.48 4.72
N TYR A 292 -2.32 -14.59 3.68
CA TYR A 292 -1.42 -15.73 3.46
C TYR A 292 -0.44 -15.91 4.62
N LEU A 293 0.22 -14.84 5.07
CA LEU A 293 1.14 -14.88 6.21
C LEU A 293 0.44 -15.32 7.51
N MET A 294 -0.75 -14.79 7.78
CA MET A 294 -1.58 -15.20 8.91
C MET A 294 -1.89 -16.70 8.84
N LEU A 295 -2.32 -17.18 7.68
CA LEU A 295 -2.64 -18.59 7.46
C LEU A 295 -1.42 -19.51 7.60
N CYS A 296 -0.23 -19.07 7.18
CA CYS A 296 1.02 -19.78 7.45
C CYS A 296 1.26 -19.92 8.97
N GLY A 297 0.98 -18.87 9.74
CA GLY A 297 1.04 -18.89 11.19
C GLY A 297 0.07 -19.90 11.80
N VAL A 298 -1.20 -19.83 11.40
CA VAL A 298 -2.25 -20.75 11.87
C VAL A 298 -1.92 -22.20 11.52
N ALA A 299 -1.54 -22.48 10.27
CA ALA A 299 -1.19 -23.84 9.82
C ALA A 299 0.03 -24.43 10.53
N SER A 300 0.91 -23.58 11.05
CA SER A 300 2.13 -23.96 11.77
C SER A 300 1.94 -23.95 13.30
N ASN A 301 0.76 -23.68 13.83
CA ASN A 301 0.49 -23.48 15.27
C ASN A 301 1.44 -22.46 15.93
N ALA A 302 1.79 -21.40 15.22
CA ALA A 302 2.56 -20.30 15.76
C ALA A 302 1.70 -19.48 16.71
N SER A 303 2.30 -18.91 17.78
CA SER A 303 1.60 -17.97 18.66
C SER A 303 1.67 -16.54 18.14
N ARG A 304 2.62 -16.25 17.23
CA ARG A 304 2.87 -14.91 16.73
C ARG A 304 3.33 -14.89 15.27
N VAL A 305 2.79 -13.97 14.50
CA VAL A 305 3.33 -13.56 13.20
C VAL A 305 3.68 -12.08 13.27
N VAL A 306 4.92 -11.74 12.91
CA VAL A 306 5.39 -10.35 12.78
C VAL A 306 5.62 -10.08 11.31
N ALA A 307 4.78 -9.26 10.72
CA ALA A 307 4.79 -8.93 9.31
C ALA A 307 5.31 -7.50 9.06
N VAL A 308 6.23 -7.36 8.11
CA VAL A 308 6.69 -6.07 7.59
C VAL A 308 6.14 -5.91 6.18
N VAL A 309 5.41 -4.82 5.96
CA VAL A 309 4.84 -4.45 4.66
C VAL A 309 5.46 -3.13 4.24
N ASP A 310 6.40 -3.19 3.32
CA ASP A 310 7.24 -2.03 3.04
C ASP A 310 6.76 -1.20 1.85
N TYR A 311 5.46 -1.25 1.61
CA TYR A 311 4.74 -0.53 0.57
C TYR A 311 3.46 0.10 1.12
N GLY A 312 3.05 1.22 0.53
CA GLY A 312 1.81 1.89 0.87
C GLY A 312 1.47 3.02 -0.10
N THR A 313 0.26 3.51 -0.03
CA THR A 313 -0.23 4.64 -0.83
C THR A 313 -0.32 5.91 0.00
N HIS A 314 -0.07 7.05 -0.64
CA HIS A 314 -0.33 8.38 -0.07
C HIS A 314 -1.74 8.91 -0.40
N LEU A 315 -2.55 8.14 -1.12
CA LEU A 315 -3.97 8.42 -1.35
C LEU A 315 -4.81 7.63 -0.35
N GLY A 316 -5.93 8.18 0.05
CA GLY A 316 -6.83 7.58 1.04
C GLY A 316 -7.29 8.57 2.09
N SER A 317 -8.09 8.09 3.03
CA SER A 317 -8.72 8.92 4.06
C SER A 317 -7.74 9.44 5.12
N HIS A 318 -6.62 8.80 5.32
CA HIS A 318 -5.60 9.09 6.35
C HIS A 318 -6.13 9.12 7.79
N ASP A 319 -7.24 8.48 8.06
CA ASP A 319 -7.90 8.46 9.37
C ASP A 319 -8.20 7.04 9.89
N GLY A 320 -7.72 6.03 9.18
CA GLY A 320 -7.94 4.63 9.52
C GLY A 320 -9.30 4.07 9.07
N THR A 321 -10.07 4.82 8.27
CA THR A 321 -11.38 4.39 7.77
C THR A 321 -11.36 3.83 6.34
N GLY A 322 -10.19 3.83 5.69
CA GLY A 322 -10.04 3.24 4.37
C GLY A 322 -10.29 1.74 4.36
N TRP A 323 -10.59 1.19 3.19
CA TRP A 323 -10.93 -0.23 3.05
C TRP A 323 -9.82 -1.15 3.58
N LEU A 324 -8.56 -0.90 3.21
CA LEU A 324 -7.45 -1.75 3.65
C LEU A 324 -7.22 -1.62 5.16
N GLU A 325 -7.25 -0.39 5.70
CA GLU A 325 -7.04 -0.14 7.13
C GLU A 325 -8.06 -0.89 7.98
N THR A 326 -9.36 -0.77 7.61
CA THR A 326 -10.43 -1.46 8.34
C THR A 326 -10.39 -2.98 8.16
N ALA A 327 -10.02 -3.44 6.96
CA ALA A 327 -9.86 -4.87 6.69
C ALA A 327 -8.69 -5.49 7.47
N LEU A 328 -7.58 -4.74 7.64
CA LEU A 328 -6.44 -5.19 8.45
C LEU A 328 -6.76 -5.21 9.95
N ASP A 329 -7.45 -4.20 10.46
CA ASP A 329 -7.90 -4.19 11.86
C ASP A 329 -8.84 -5.38 12.15
N ALA A 330 -9.73 -5.70 11.21
CA ALA A 330 -10.58 -6.89 11.31
C ALA A 330 -9.76 -8.19 11.27
N MET A 331 -8.76 -8.28 10.40
CA MET A 331 -7.86 -9.44 10.27
C MET A 331 -7.03 -9.67 11.56
N ILE A 332 -6.51 -8.61 12.17
CA ILE A 332 -5.77 -8.68 13.43
C ILE A 332 -6.70 -9.21 14.55
N SER A 333 -7.91 -8.68 14.61
CA SER A 333 -8.93 -9.13 15.56
C SER A 333 -9.33 -10.59 15.34
N GLU A 334 -9.46 -11.02 14.10
CA GLU A 334 -9.75 -12.40 13.73
C GLU A 334 -8.61 -13.34 14.14
N ALA A 335 -7.36 -12.99 13.83
CA ALA A 335 -6.18 -13.78 14.20
C ALA A 335 -6.14 -14.05 15.72
N SER A 336 -6.41 -13.02 16.52
CA SER A 336 -6.45 -13.15 17.98
C SER A 336 -7.65 -13.97 18.48
N ASN A 337 -8.86 -13.61 18.04
CA ASN A 337 -10.09 -14.14 18.63
C ASN A 337 -10.41 -15.57 18.18
N LYS A 338 -10.07 -15.92 16.93
CA LYS A 338 -10.41 -17.24 16.37
C LYS A 338 -9.24 -18.23 16.38
N HIS A 339 -8.01 -17.71 16.26
CA HIS A 339 -6.85 -18.57 16.04
C HIS A 339 -5.83 -18.51 17.17
N ASN A 340 -6.07 -17.71 18.20
CA ASN A 340 -5.11 -17.46 19.30
C ASN A 340 -3.71 -17.09 18.76
N LEU A 341 -3.69 -16.32 17.67
CA LEU A 341 -2.50 -15.88 16.96
C LEU A 341 -2.35 -14.37 17.11
N ARG A 342 -1.24 -13.90 17.65
CA ARG A 342 -0.88 -12.50 17.63
C ARG A 342 -0.34 -12.12 16.23
N LEU A 343 -0.97 -11.17 15.57
CA LEU A 343 -0.53 -10.63 14.28
C LEU A 343 -0.09 -9.17 14.47
N ASP A 344 1.21 -8.93 14.39
CA ASP A 344 1.80 -7.58 14.43
C ASP A 344 2.18 -7.18 12.99
N ILE A 345 1.65 -6.06 12.49
CA ILE A 345 1.88 -5.57 11.13
C ILE A 345 2.58 -4.21 11.21
N PHE A 346 3.76 -4.11 10.58
CA PHE A 346 4.59 -2.90 10.57
C PHE A 346 4.62 -2.29 9.16
N PHE A 347 4.31 -1.00 9.08
CA PHE A 347 4.39 -0.19 7.88
C PHE A 347 5.40 0.96 8.06
N PRO A 348 6.15 1.37 7.02
CA PRO A 348 6.87 2.63 7.04
C PRO A 348 5.90 3.81 6.96
N SER A 349 6.28 4.97 7.46
CA SER A 349 5.44 6.17 7.34
C SER A 349 5.44 6.78 5.93
N GLY A 350 6.42 6.41 5.09
CA GLY A 350 6.59 6.95 3.74
C GLY A 350 7.66 8.04 3.62
N ASN A 351 7.97 8.43 2.38
CA ASN A 351 9.11 9.29 2.02
C ASN A 351 8.69 10.55 1.24
N ALA A 352 7.52 11.11 1.54
CA ALA A 352 6.93 12.17 0.74
C ALA A 352 6.73 13.51 1.48
N PHE A 353 7.30 13.69 2.66
CA PHE A 353 7.10 14.90 3.47
C PHE A 353 7.42 16.19 2.70
N GLU A 354 8.50 16.20 1.92
CA GLU A 354 8.94 17.37 1.15
C GLU A 354 8.37 17.42 -0.28
N LYS A 355 7.59 16.39 -0.70
CA LYS A 355 7.14 16.26 -2.09
C LYS A 355 5.92 17.10 -2.46
N ARG A 356 5.37 17.89 -1.53
CA ARG A 356 4.21 18.76 -1.78
C ARG A 356 3.00 17.99 -2.32
N ILE A 357 2.76 16.81 -1.79
CA ILE A 357 1.65 15.94 -2.23
C ILE A 357 0.37 16.20 -1.46
N HIS A 358 0.41 17.01 -0.41
CA HIS A 358 -0.72 17.32 0.44
C HIS A 358 -0.90 18.81 0.61
N ALA A 359 -2.14 19.25 0.55
CA ALA A 359 -2.55 20.59 0.95
C ALA A 359 -3.76 20.53 1.87
N ARG A 360 -3.72 21.32 2.94
CA ARG A 360 -4.84 21.55 3.82
C ARG A 360 -5.47 22.90 3.52
N ILE A 361 -6.78 22.90 3.40
CA ILE A 361 -7.62 24.08 3.25
C ILE A 361 -8.49 24.15 4.51
N ASP A 362 -8.24 25.11 5.39
CA ASP A 362 -8.94 25.18 6.67
C ASP A 362 -10.39 25.67 6.52
N GLN A 363 -10.66 26.43 5.46
CA GLN A 363 -11.97 26.96 5.12
C GLN A 363 -12.02 27.43 3.66
N ILE A 364 -13.20 27.41 3.05
CA ILE A 364 -13.40 27.98 1.73
C ILE A 364 -13.69 29.49 1.86
N VAL A 365 -12.82 30.30 1.26
CA VAL A 365 -12.93 31.77 1.24
C VAL A 365 -13.13 32.23 -0.20
N PRO A 366 -14.18 33.05 -0.48
CA PRO A 366 -14.46 33.54 -1.83
C PRO A 366 -13.24 34.12 -2.52
N LYS A 367 -13.00 33.70 -3.77
CA LYS A 367 -11.87 34.14 -4.64
C LYS A 367 -10.48 33.97 -4.04
N ARG A 368 -10.31 33.27 -2.91
CA ARG A 368 -9.04 33.03 -2.22
C ARG A 368 -8.73 31.55 -1.99
N THR A 369 -9.63 30.66 -2.38
CA THR A 369 -9.43 29.23 -2.21
C THR A 369 -9.19 28.60 -3.57
N SER A 370 -7.91 28.47 -3.91
CA SER A 370 -7.48 27.83 -5.16
C SER A 370 -6.10 27.19 -5.01
N LEU A 371 -5.84 26.14 -5.77
CA LEU A 371 -4.58 25.43 -5.82
C LEU A 371 -4.23 25.05 -7.27
N HIS A 372 -2.95 24.98 -7.58
CA HIS A 372 -2.46 24.32 -8.78
C HIS A 372 -2.03 22.88 -8.45
N TRP A 373 -2.48 21.96 -9.28
CA TRP A 373 -1.92 20.62 -9.39
C TRP A 373 -1.00 20.58 -10.61
N VAL A 374 0.28 20.41 -10.38
CA VAL A 374 1.29 20.36 -11.44
C VAL A 374 1.47 18.93 -11.90
N ILE A 375 1.15 18.66 -13.16
CA ILE A 375 1.35 17.37 -13.80
C ILE A 375 2.48 17.53 -14.83
N PRO A 376 3.66 16.93 -14.60
CA PRO A 376 4.78 17.02 -15.53
C PRO A 376 4.52 16.31 -16.87
N PRO A 377 5.27 16.61 -17.92
CA PRO A 377 5.20 15.89 -19.19
C PRO A 377 5.76 14.46 -19.06
N ALA A 378 5.46 13.63 -20.03
CA ALA A 378 5.96 12.28 -20.19
C ALA A 378 5.57 11.28 -19.08
N HIS A 379 4.47 11.53 -18.37
CA HIS A 379 3.86 10.51 -17.54
C HIS A 379 3.15 9.47 -18.39
N ASP A 380 3.52 8.22 -18.25
CA ASP A 380 2.95 7.06 -18.95
C ASP A 380 1.76 6.40 -18.22
N ALA A 381 1.46 6.88 -17.03
CA ALA A 381 0.34 6.43 -16.22
C ALA A 381 -0.56 7.61 -15.82
N PRO A 382 -1.84 7.35 -15.47
CA PRO A 382 -2.75 8.38 -14.99
C PRO A 382 -2.24 9.05 -13.71
N SER A 383 -2.64 10.29 -13.51
CA SER A 383 -2.42 11.05 -12.28
C SER A 383 -3.74 11.21 -11.53
N PHE A 384 -3.68 11.19 -10.21
CA PHE A 384 -4.86 11.19 -9.33
C PHE A 384 -4.78 12.30 -8.30
N LEU A 385 -5.95 12.88 -7.99
CA LEU A 385 -6.14 13.86 -6.95
C LEU A 385 -7.37 13.46 -6.15
N GLU A 386 -7.22 13.39 -4.83
CA GLU A 386 -8.32 13.19 -3.89
C GLU A 386 -8.53 14.43 -3.04
N ILE A 387 -9.79 14.84 -2.87
CA ILE A 387 -10.22 15.89 -1.94
C ILE A 387 -11.10 15.24 -0.90
N TRP A 388 -10.64 15.25 0.35
CA TRP A 388 -11.37 14.70 1.48
C TRP A 388 -11.94 15.82 2.35
N TYR A 389 -13.19 15.69 2.79
CA TYR A 389 -13.87 16.66 3.62
C TYR A 389 -14.97 16.02 4.47
N LYS A 390 -15.39 16.72 5.51
CA LYS A 390 -16.55 16.35 6.33
C LYS A 390 -17.67 17.35 6.08
N LEU A 391 -18.87 16.84 5.86
CA LEU A 391 -20.09 17.64 5.83
C LEU A 391 -20.67 17.68 7.24
N THR A 392 -21.13 18.86 7.65
CA THR A 392 -21.96 19.00 8.85
C THR A 392 -23.41 18.65 8.51
N GLU A 393 -24.23 18.27 9.49
CA GLU A 393 -25.67 18.02 9.28
C GLU A 393 -26.41 19.19 8.62
N LYS A 394 -25.93 20.43 8.82
CA LYS A 394 -26.46 21.62 8.18
C LYS A 394 -26.12 21.65 6.70
N GLU A 395 -24.88 21.33 6.35
CA GLU A 395 -24.36 21.32 4.98
C GLU A 395 -24.94 20.17 4.17
N GLU A 396 -25.21 19.03 4.79
CA GLU A 396 -25.92 17.91 4.16
C GLU A 396 -27.34 18.30 3.72
N LYS A 397 -27.99 19.23 4.44
CA LYS A 397 -29.37 19.72 4.15
C LYS A 397 -29.40 20.87 3.17
N GLU A 398 -28.35 21.67 3.11
CA GLU A 398 -28.22 22.80 2.18
C GLU A 398 -27.66 22.31 0.84
N LYS A 399 -28.53 21.96 -0.11
CA LYS A 399 -28.20 21.43 -1.45
C LYS A 399 -27.38 22.37 -2.35
N ASN A 400 -26.86 23.49 -1.87
CA ASN A 400 -26.13 24.52 -2.62
C ASN A 400 -24.68 24.66 -2.09
N LEU A 401 -23.98 23.59 -1.86
CA LEU A 401 -22.54 23.66 -1.60
C LEU A 401 -21.81 24.02 -2.88
N ASN A 402 -20.95 25.02 -2.76
CA ASN A 402 -20.27 25.69 -3.86
C ASN A 402 -19.53 24.75 -4.81
N PRO A 403 -19.56 25.07 -6.11
CA PRO A 403 -18.90 24.22 -7.09
C PRO A 403 -17.38 24.27 -6.94
N LEU A 404 -16.78 23.10 -6.97
CA LEU A 404 -15.38 22.93 -7.31
C LEU A 404 -15.24 23.08 -8.82
N VAL A 405 -14.54 24.10 -9.27
CA VAL A 405 -14.24 24.36 -10.68
C VAL A 405 -12.83 23.85 -10.97
N PHE A 406 -12.71 22.93 -11.90
CA PHE A 406 -11.43 22.39 -12.32
C PHE A 406 -11.08 22.84 -13.74
N LYS A 407 -9.87 23.40 -13.90
CA LYS A 407 -9.41 23.99 -15.18
C LYS A 407 -8.14 23.30 -15.67
N ASN A 408 -8.05 23.13 -16.98
CA ASN A 408 -6.84 22.61 -17.62
C ASN A 408 -5.71 23.67 -17.67
N PRO A 409 -4.47 23.32 -18.08
CA PRO A 409 -3.35 24.25 -18.18
C PRO A 409 -3.60 25.49 -19.06
N ALA A 410 -4.51 25.42 -20.04
CA ALA A 410 -4.93 26.55 -20.86
C ALA A 410 -5.97 27.45 -20.18
N GLY A 411 -6.38 27.15 -18.93
CA GLY A 411 -7.38 27.90 -18.18
C GLY A 411 -8.83 27.59 -18.55
N LYS A 412 -9.08 26.61 -19.40
CA LYS A 412 -10.43 26.18 -19.78
C LYS A 412 -11.02 25.31 -18.69
N VAL A 413 -12.28 25.59 -18.29
CA VAL A 413 -13.04 24.75 -17.35
C VAL A 413 -13.27 23.38 -17.99
N VAL A 414 -12.85 22.33 -17.33
CA VAL A 414 -13.03 20.94 -17.74
C VAL A 414 -14.06 20.20 -16.90
N CYS A 415 -14.22 20.60 -15.63
CA CYS A 415 -15.18 19.97 -14.75
C CYS A 415 -15.70 20.99 -13.73
N THR A 416 -16.97 20.87 -13.36
CA THR A 416 -17.57 21.57 -12.23
C THR A 416 -18.35 20.56 -11.41
N LEU A 417 -18.03 20.46 -10.11
CA LEU A 417 -18.65 19.53 -9.16
C LEU A 417 -19.21 20.27 -7.98
N GLU A 418 -20.40 19.93 -7.56
CA GLU A 418 -20.94 20.38 -6.29
C GLU A 418 -20.40 19.49 -5.16
N LEU A 419 -19.95 20.08 -4.05
CA LEU A 419 -19.46 19.32 -2.90
C LEU A 419 -20.64 18.76 -2.08
N SER A 420 -21.47 17.92 -2.71
CA SER A 420 -22.68 17.37 -2.07
C SER A 420 -23.02 15.97 -2.57
N GLY A 421 -23.08 15.01 -1.65
CA GLY A 421 -23.61 13.67 -1.91
C GLY A 421 -22.74 12.77 -2.80
N ASN A 422 -23.37 11.75 -3.35
CA ASN A 422 -22.75 10.85 -4.32
C ASN A 422 -23.02 11.34 -5.74
N GLN A 423 -21.96 11.52 -6.53
CA GLN A 423 -22.08 11.83 -7.95
C GLN A 423 -21.40 10.74 -8.76
N PHE A 424 -22.12 10.20 -9.73
CA PHE A 424 -21.56 9.26 -10.69
C PHE A 424 -20.48 9.97 -11.54
N PRO A 425 -19.48 9.24 -12.07
CA PRO A 425 -18.37 9.86 -12.79
C PRO A 425 -18.79 10.78 -13.91
N VAL A 426 -18.17 11.97 -13.94
CA VAL A 426 -18.32 12.97 -15.01
C VAL A 426 -17.03 12.96 -15.82
N THR A 427 -17.14 12.79 -17.13
CA THR A 427 -16.02 12.71 -18.07
C THR A 427 -15.83 14.00 -18.84
N TRP A 428 -14.57 14.30 -19.19
CA TRP A 428 -14.20 15.41 -20.05
C TRP A 428 -13.03 15.05 -20.99
N PRO A 429 -13.15 15.28 -22.31
CA PRO A 429 -14.40 15.53 -23.03
C PRO A 429 -15.39 14.38 -22.90
N SER A 430 -16.66 14.59 -23.20
CA SER A 430 -17.78 13.69 -22.88
C SER A 430 -17.89 12.40 -23.68
N GLU A 431 -16.92 12.08 -24.52
CA GLU A 431 -16.90 10.88 -25.38
C GLU A 431 -15.58 10.11 -25.18
N ASN A 432 -15.47 8.93 -25.78
CA ASN A 432 -14.47 7.84 -25.56
C ASN A 432 -12.99 8.22 -25.32
N ASP A 433 -12.61 9.48 -25.46
CA ASP A 433 -11.27 10.03 -25.25
C ASP A 433 -11.19 10.95 -24.01
N ALA A 434 -11.79 10.54 -22.90
CA ALA A 434 -11.81 11.34 -21.69
C ALA A 434 -10.40 11.58 -21.13
N VAL A 435 -9.94 12.82 -21.13
CA VAL A 435 -8.65 13.23 -20.53
C VAL A 435 -8.77 13.53 -19.02
N CYS A 436 -9.99 13.76 -18.54
CA CYS A 436 -10.28 14.01 -17.12
C CYS A 436 -11.57 13.28 -16.72
N VAL A 437 -11.55 12.63 -15.57
CA VAL A 437 -12.74 12.02 -14.96
C VAL A 437 -12.79 12.41 -13.50
N ALA A 438 -13.97 12.78 -13.03
CA ALA A 438 -14.20 13.11 -11.62
C ALA A 438 -15.38 12.35 -11.06
N THR A 439 -15.21 11.79 -9.87
CA THR A 439 -16.24 11.08 -9.10
C THR A 439 -16.31 11.65 -7.70
N GLN A 440 -17.51 11.72 -7.15
CA GLN A 440 -17.72 12.06 -5.75
C GLN A 440 -18.38 10.91 -5.01
N LYS A 441 -17.85 10.60 -3.83
CA LYS A 441 -18.33 9.50 -2.99
C LYS A 441 -18.45 9.94 -1.54
N GLN A 442 -19.55 9.55 -0.91
CA GLN A 442 -19.77 9.74 0.51
C GLN A 442 -19.49 8.46 1.29
N PHE A 443 -18.74 8.57 2.38
CA PHE A 443 -18.38 7.52 3.32
C PHE A 443 -18.86 7.94 4.73
N GLY A 444 -20.10 7.64 5.07
CA GLY A 444 -20.69 8.13 6.31
C GLY A 444 -20.69 9.66 6.37
N ALA A 445 -20.09 10.24 7.41
CA ALA A 445 -19.93 11.69 7.57
C ALA A 445 -18.81 12.31 6.74
N GLN A 446 -18.00 11.50 6.06
CA GLN A 446 -16.94 11.97 5.19
C GLN A 446 -17.36 11.88 3.73
N ALA A 447 -16.81 12.76 2.91
CA ALA A 447 -16.95 12.71 1.47
C ALA A 447 -15.59 12.85 0.79
N MET A 448 -15.46 12.29 -0.39
CA MET A 448 -14.26 12.36 -1.21
C MET A 448 -14.62 12.70 -2.65
N VAL A 449 -13.86 13.60 -3.26
CA VAL A 449 -13.83 13.81 -4.70
C VAL A 449 -12.55 13.19 -5.25
N LEU A 450 -12.67 12.28 -6.20
CA LEU A 450 -11.57 11.72 -6.97
C LEU A 450 -11.53 12.37 -8.34
N ILE A 451 -10.40 12.97 -8.70
CA ILE A 451 -10.13 13.46 -10.05
C ILE A 451 -8.98 12.62 -10.64
N GLN A 452 -9.22 12.04 -11.80
CA GLN A 452 -8.25 11.29 -12.58
C GLN A 452 -7.92 12.05 -13.85
N ILE A 453 -6.63 12.21 -14.16
CA ILE A 453 -6.12 12.79 -15.39
C ILE A 453 -5.39 11.70 -16.17
N ALA A 454 -5.66 11.60 -17.45
CA ALA A 454 -5.00 10.67 -18.39
C ALA A 454 -3.48 10.89 -18.42
N PRO A 455 -2.69 9.91 -18.90
CA PRO A 455 -1.25 10.06 -19.12
C PRO A 455 -0.93 11.31 -19.94
N THR A 456 0.23 11.95 -19.64
CA THR A 456 0.73 13.10 -20.41
C THR A 456 1.80 12.69 -21.43
N SER A 457 2.15 11.41 -21.49
CA SER A 457 3.01 10.87 -22.55
C SER A 457 2.22 10.67 -23.83
N VAL A 458 2.79 11.07 -24.96
CA VAL A 458 2.17 10.88 -26.28
C VAL A 458 2.19 9.40 -26.64
N SER A 459 1.02 8.83 -26.89
CA SER A 459 0.85 7.49 -27.45
C SER A 459 0.08 7.61 -28.76
N ALA A 460 0.47 6.81 -29.76
CA ALA A 460 -0.22 6.78 -31.05
C ALA A 460 -1.67 6.24 -30.95
N GLU A 461 -2.01 5.61 -29.85
CA GLU A 461 -3.27 4.88 -29.69
C GLU A 461 -4.26 5.56 -28.72
N ARG A 462 -3.88 6.67 -28.06
CA ARG A 462 -4.70 7.28 -26.98
C ARG A 462 -4.56 8.77 -26.90
N SER A 463 -5.65 9.45 -26.54
CA SER A 463 -5.62 10.85 -26.14
C SER A 463 -4.76 11.03 -24.91
N CYS A 464 -3.83 11.97 -24.94
CA CYS A 464 -3.04 12.38 -23.81
C CYS A 464 -3.58 13.68 -23.20
N ALA A 465 -3.41 13.81 -21.90
CA ALA A 465 -3.72 15.06 -21.20
C ALA A 465 -2.59 16.07 -21.36
N ASP A 466 -2.94 17.36 -21.25
CA ASP A 466 -1.96 18.43 -21.23
C ASP A 466 -1.09 18.35 -19.97
N ALA A 467 0.22 18.39 -20.13
CA ALA A 467 1.13 18.62 -19.03
C ALA A 467 1.08 20.10 -18.60
N GLY A 468 1.26 20.37 -17.31
CA GLY A 468 1.29 21.73 -16.80
C GLY A 468 0.51 21.93 -15.50
N ARG A 469 0.03 23.16 -15.30
CA ARG A 469 -0.68 23.57 -14.08
C ARG A 469 -2.19 23.45 -14.26
N TRP A 470 -2.75 22.40 -13.74
CA TRP A 470 -4.20 22.23 -13.60
C TRP A 470 -4.66 23.02 -12.38
N THR A 471 -5.78 23.69 -12.44
CA THR A 471 -6.23 24.59 -11.38
C THR A 471 -7.51 24.09 -10.74
N LEU A 472 -7.50 23.94 -9.42
CA LEU A 472 -8.68 23.77 -8.58
C LEU A 472 -9.08 25.13 -8.05
N GLU A 473 -10.33 25.52 -8.26
CA GLU A 473 -10.93 26.72 -7.68
C GLU A 473 -12.21 26.32 -6.94
N PHE A 474 -12.36 26.82 -5.72
CA PHE A 474 -13.60 26.69 -4.98
C PHE A 474 -14.38 27.97 -5.15
N ASP A 475 -15.36 27.94 -6.06
CA ASP A 475 -16.19 29.11 -6.38
C ASP A 475 -17.34 29.22 -5.37
N SER A 476 -17.18 30.15 -4.43
CA SER A 476 -18.09 30.37 -3.34
C SER A 476 -18.49 31.82 -3.29
N GLU A 477 -19.78 32.11 -3.16
CA GLU A 477 -20.31 33.46 -2.90
C GLU A 477 -20.10 33.86 -1.44
N SER A 478 -20.00 32.89 -0.54
CA SER A 478 -19.84 33.12 0.90
C SER A 478 -18.71 32.27 1.47
N ARG A 479 -18.21 32.66 2.65
CA ARG A 479 -17.24 31.86 3.40
C ARG A 479 -17.90 30.60 3.94
N LEU A 480 -17.25 29.45 3.77
CA LEU A 480 -17.67 28.15 4.31
C LEU A 480 -16.62 27.62 5.27
N ASP A 481 -17.06 27.19 6.43
CA ASP A 481 -16.20 26.60 7.46
C ASP A 481 -16.01 25.08 7.22
N ILE A 482 -15.76 24.70 5.97
CA ILE A 482 -15.44 23.32 5.55
C ILE A 482 -13.93 23.20 5.44
N SER A 483 -13.37 22.26 6.18
CA SER A 483 -11.96 21.88 6.07
C SER A 483 -11.78 20.79 5.02
N LEU A 484 -10.82 20.99 4.11
CA LEU A 484 -10.51 20.06 3.03
C LEU A 484 -9.05 19.60 3.14
N ASP A 485 -8.82 18.33 2.86
CA ASP A 485 -7.50 17.77 2.65
C ASP A 485 -7.37 17.32 1.19
N VAL A 486 -6.39 17.85 0.48
CA VAL A 486 -6.15 17.57 -0.93
C VAL A 486 -4.86 16.75 -1.07
N PHE A 487 -4.96 15.55 -1.61
CA PHE A 487 -3.82 14.67 -1.87
C PHE A 487 -3.64 14.44 -3.35
N VAL A 488 -2.37 14.36 -3.79
CA VAL A 488 -2.04 14.04 -5.17
C VAL A 488 -1.04 12.89 -5.26
N SER A 489 -1.23 12.05 -6.26
CA SER A 489 -0.30 11.00 -6.61
C SER A 489 -0.21 10.83 -8.11
N SER A 490 0.92 10.34 -8.57
CA SER A 490 1.11 9.93 -9.96
C SER A 490 1.45 8.47 -10.04
N GLY A 491 1.01 7.81 -11.10
CA GLY A 491 1.39 6.45 -11.41
C GLY A 491 2.85 6.26 -11.82
N GLY A 492 3.71 7.27 -11.60
CA GLY A 492 5.14 7.20 -11.88
C GLY A 492 5.92 6.54 -10.75
N THR A 493 6.86 5.66 -11.09
CA THR A 493 7.63 4.87 -10.14
C THR A 493 8.61 5.71 -9.34
N ASN A 494 8.56 5.58 -8.03
CA ASN A 494 9.62 5.99 -7.11
C ASN A 494 10.28 4.79 -6.42
N ILE A 495 10.02 3.56 -6.88
CA ILE A 495 10.61 2.35 -6.31
C ILE A 495 11.84 1.98 -7.14
N GLY A 496 12.99 2.02 -6.50
CA GLY A 496 14.24 1.67 -7.11
C GLY A 496 15.11 2.88 -7.51
N PHE A 497 16.19 2.62 -8.20
CA PHE A 497 17.34 3.49 -8.38
C PHE A 497 17.17 4.58 -9.47
N ALA A 498 16.02 4.67 -10.13
CA ALA A 498 15.80 5.67 -11.17
C ALA A 498 14.38 6.23 -11.12
N GLN A 499 14.27 7.46 -10.67
CA GLN A 499 13.08 8.27 -10.92
C GLN A 499 13.07 8.64 -12.39
N ARG A 500 12.16 8.06 -13.17
CA ARG A 500 12.08 8.31 -14.62
C ARG A 500 11.38 9.62 -14.96
N VAL A 501 10.47 10.07 -14.09
CA VAL A 501 9.64 11.27 -14.32
C VAL A 501 9.52 12.05 -13.01
N TRP A 502 9.42 13.37 -13.09
CA TRP A 502 9.13 14.21 -11.93
C TRP A 502 7.74 13.88 -11.37
N PRO A 503 7.59 13.75 -10.04
CA PRO A 503 6.28 13.48 -9.45
C PRO A 503 5.33 14.67 -9.61
N THR A 504 4.03 14.40 -9.64
CA THR A 504 3.02 15.46 -9.54
C THR A 504 3.09 16.10 -8.16
N HIS A 505 2.76 17.38 -8.08
CA HIS A 505 2.79 18.12 -6.83
C HIS A 505 1.80 19.28 -6.81
N LEU A 506 1.52 19.78 -5.62
CA LEU A 506 0.67 20.93 -5.41
C LEU A 506 1.48 22.22 -5.33
N MET A 507 0.88 23.32 -5.82
CA MET A 507 1.42 24.68 -5.70
C MET A 507 0.31 25.65 -5.34
N LYS A 508 0.66 26.74 -4.63
CA LYS A 508 -0.27 27.88 -4.46
C LYS A 508 -0.47 28.59 -5.79
N THR A 509 -1.67 29.08 -6.03
CA THR A 509 -1.95 30.04 -7.10
C THR A 509 -1.67 31.46 -6.58
N PRO A 510 -1.56 32.47 -7.44
CA PRO A 510 -1.49 33.86 -7.00
C PRO A 510 -2.71 34.33 -6.18
N ALA A 511 -3.84 33.64 -6.33
CA ALA A 511 -5.07 33.93 -5.60
C ALA A 511 -5.21 33.13 -4.29
N SER A 512 -4.30 32.17 -4.01
CA SER A 512 -4.35 31.38 -2.78
C SER A 512 -4.15 32.24 -1.54
N GLY A 513 -5.12 32.24 -0.63
CA GLY A 513 -5.01 32.85 0.68
C GLY A 513 -4.21 32.01 1.68
N ASP A 514 -4.09 32.49 2.92
CA ASP A 514 -3.43 31.79 4.02
C ASP A 514 -4.21 30.54 4.49
N ASN A 515 -5.49 30.48 4.11
CA ASN A 515 -6.36 29.30 4.31
C ASN A 515 -5.93 28.08 3.49
N CYS A 516 -5.08 28.26 2.47
CA CYS A 516 -4.54 27.18 1.63
C CYS A 516 -3.09 26.90 2.03
N LYS A 517 -2.84 25.79 2.70
CA LYS A 517 -1.51 25.42 3.20
C LYS A 517 -1.01 24.15 2.49
N ILE A 518 0.10 24.24 1.74
CA ILE A 518 0.81 23.06 1.26
C ILE A 518 1.72 22.61 2.37
N THR A 519 1.56 21.37 2.83
CA THR A 519 2.22 20.87 4.04
C THR A 519 2.72 19.44 3.86
N GLY A 520 3.80 19.09 4.57
CA GLY A 520 4.25 17.71 4.72
C GLY A 520 3.54 16.97 5.88
N ILE A 521 2.78 17.70 6.71
CA ILE A 521 2.00 17.08 7.79
C ILE A 521 0.84 16.31 7.17
N GLY A 522 0.60 15.09 7.66
CA GLY A 522 -0.45 14.21 7.12
C GLY A 522 -0.10 13.51 5.82
N THR A 523 1.16 13.49 5.44
CA THR A 523 1.63 12.78 4.24
C THR A 523 1.97 11.30 4.49
N ALA A 524 1.76 10.77 5.71
CA ALA A 524 1.96 9.35 5.97
C ALA A 524 1.23 8.49 4.94
N ILE A 525 1.74 7.31 4.65
CA ILE A 525 0.99 6.36 3.81
C ILE A 525 -0.34 6.04 4.48
N SER A 526 -1.45 6.13 3.74
CA SER A 526 -2.78 5.94 4.32
C SER A 526 -2.95 4.53 4.88
N THR A 527 -2.41 3.54 4.19
CA THR A 527 -2.45 2.13 4.59
C THR A 527 -1.85 1.83 5.97
N ALA A 528 -0.99 2.71 6.49
CA ALA A 528 -0.43 2.62 7.84
C ALA A 528 -1.31 3.29 8.91
N CYS A 529 -2.41 3.93 8.52
CA CYS A 529 -3.26 4.71 9.44
C CYS A 529 -4.30 3.87 10.20
N GLY A 530 -4.34 2.54 10.01
CA GLY A 530 -5.21 1.62 10.76
C GLY A 530 -4.99 1.70 12.28
N GLU A 531 -5.97 1.27 13.07
CA GLU A 531 -5.93 1.37 14.53
C GLU A 531 -4.93 0.40 15.16
N ASN A 532 -4.82 -0.81 14.60
CA ASN A 532 -4.07 -1.92 15.19
C ASN A 532 -2.76 -2.24 14.44
N THR A 533 -2.42 -1.49 13.39
CA THR A 533 -1.15 -1.61 12.68
C THR A 533 -0.10 -0.67 13.28
N TRP A 534 1.18 -0.99 13.11
CA TRP A 534 2.31 -0.16 13.57
C TRP A 534 2.81 0.72 12.43
N MET A 535 2.82 2.04 12.63
CA MET A 535 3.45 2.99 11.73
C MET A 535 4.86 3.33 12.23
N VAL A 536 5.87 3.14 11.38
CA VAL A 536 7.26 3.41 11.74
C VAL A 536 7.81 4.57 10.90
N SER A 537 8.22 5.64 11.56
CA SER A 537 8.91 6.77 10.94
C SER A 537 10.43 6.57 10.97
N GLY A 538 11.15 7.53 10.41
CA GLY A 538 12.58 7.45 10.24
C GLY A 538 13.36 8.61 10.81
N TYR A 539 14.55 8.32 11.35
CA TYR A 539 15.49 9.34 11.80
C TYR A 539 16.89 9.07 11.27
N GLU A 540 17.71 10.15 11.25
CA GLU A 540 19.11 10.09 10.89
C GLU A 540 19.94 9.60 12.09
N ALA A 541 20.77 8.58 11.89
CA ALA A 541 21.64 8.05 12.95
C ALA A 541 22.89 8.89 13.21
N TRP A 542 22.90 10.15 12.80
CA TRP A 542 24.00 11.08 12.97
C TRP A 542 23.65 12.17 13.99
N LEU A 543 24.63 12.61 14.78
CA LEU A 543 24.41 13.68 15.75
C LEU A 543 24.30 15.06 15.07
N PRO A 544 23.32 15.89 15.45
CA PRO A 544 22.24 15.61 16.39
C PRO A 544 21.16 14.74 15.73
N TYR A 545 20.78 13.65 16.35
CA TYR A 545 19.71 12.79 15.86
C TYR A 545 18.45 13.60 15.59
N GLN A 546 17.94 13.52 14.36
CA GLN A 546 16.75 14.24 13.93
C GLN A 546 15.91 13.38 13.01
N LEU A 547 14.63 13.69 12.91
CA LEU A 547 13.76 13.00 11.95
C LEU A 547 14.30 13.25 10.54
N ALA A 548 14.35 12.19 9.72
CA ALA A 548 14.74 12.30 8.33
C ALA A 548 13.82 13.30 7.61
N SER A 549 14.40 14.22 6.81
CA SER A 549 13.66 15.35 6.25
C SER A 549 12.48 14.92 5.38
N TYR A 550 12.61 13.78 4.70
CA TYR A 550 11.61 13.21 3.82
C TYR A 550 10.59 12.31 4.52
N ALA A 551 10.86 11.88 5.79
CA ALA A 551 9.97 10.95 6.47
C ALA A 551 8.60 11.58 6.71
N CYS A 552 7.56 10.91 6.25
CA CYS A 552 6.19 11.38 6.35
C CYS A 552 5.70 11.49 7.78
N SER A 553 4.73 12.34 8.00
CA SER A 553 4.09 12.52 9.30
C SER A 553 2.65 12.01 9.28
N GLY A 554 2.18 11.62 10.44
CA GLY A 554 1.02 10.80 10.68
C GLY A 554 -0.34 11.41 10.39
N PRO A 555 -1.39 10.73 10.86
CA PRO A 555 -2.76 10.95 10.44
C PRO A 555 -3.23 12.38 10.67
N VAL A 556 -3.97 12.91 9.71
CA VAL A 556 -4.41 14.29 9.66
C VAL A 556 -5.84 14.46 10.15
N ARG A 557 -6.67 13.45 10.02
CA ARG A 557 -8.11 13.62 9.97
C ARG A 557 -8.87 13.02 11.17
N GLY A 558 -8.42 13.26 12.38
CA GLY A 558 -9.22 12.88 13.55
C GLY A 558 -9.61 11.40 13.64
N GLY A 559 -8.78 10.52 13.08
CA GLY A 559 -8.90 9.08 13.24
C GLY A 559 -8.67 8.66 14.69
N LYS A 560 -8.88 7.41 15.00
CA LYS A 560 -8.73 6.88 16.36
C LYS A 560 -7.34 7.14 16.95
N ARG A 561 -6.29 7.17 16.11
CA ARG A 561 -4.92 7.55 16.50
C ARG A 561 -4.73 9.04 16.78
N SER A 562 -5.62 9.92 16.32
CA SER A 562 -5.48 11.37 16.51
C SER A 562 -5.84 11.84 17.92
N LYS A 563 -6.52 11.04 18.71
CA LYS A 563 -6.90 11.40 20.08
C LYS A 563 -5.71 11.51 21.04
N ASP A 564 -4.59 10.86 20.68
CA ASP A 564 -3.38 10.84 21.51
C ASP A 564 -2.31 11.85 21.04
N PHE A 565 -2.60 12.66 20.00
CA PHE A 565 -1.69 13.67 19.49
C PHE A 565 -2.12 15.06 19.96
N PRO A 566 -1.23 15.84 20.59
CA PRO A 566 -1.55 17.21 20.97
C PRO A 566 -1.85 18.06 19.72
N GLU A 567 -2.84 18.94 19.83
CA GLU A 567 -3.13 19.93 18.79
C GLU A 567 -1.86 20.68 18.38
N ILE A 568 -1.67 20.82 17.06
CA ILE A 568 -0.55 21.55 16.50
C ILE A 568 -0.82 23.03 16.68
N THR A 569 -0.24 23.64 17.69
CA THR A 569 -0.15 25.09 17.76
C THR A 569 1.00 25.53 16.85
N GLU A 570 0.67 26.16 15.74
CA GLU A 570 1.63 26.82 14.85
C GLU A 570 2.16 28.06 15.57
N ASP A 571 3.41 28.03 16.00
CA ASP A 571 4.14 29.21 16.43
C ASP A 571 4.80 29.79 15.17
N GLU A 572 4.38 30.98 14.74
CA GLU A 572 4.73 31.60 13.47
C GLU A 572 6.26 31.85 13.27
N ASN A 573 7.06 31.71 14.32
CA ASN A 573 8.49 32.02 14.33
C ASN A 573 9.43 30.82 14.37
N ASP A 574 8.93 29.60 14.42
CA ASP A 574 9.74 28.39 14.38
C ASP A 574 9.50 27.62 13.06
N LEU A 575 10.58 27.08 12.48
CA LEU A 575 10.49 26.05 11.45
C LEU A 575 9.41 25.04 11.84
N PRO A 576 8.53 24.60 10.93
CA PRO A 576 7.39 23.77 11.27
C PRO A 576 7.84 22.58 12.10
N LYS A 577 7.37 22.51 13.34
CA LYS A 577 7.66 21.40 14.26
C LYS A 577 7.12 20.14 13.60
N LYS A 578 8.01 19.35 13.02
CA LYS A 578 7.65 18.08 12.41
C LYS A 578 7.10 17.16 13.48
N ILE A 579 5.79 16.98 13.50
CA ILE A 579 5.14 16.03 14.39
C ILE A 579 5.15 14.69 13.69
N CYS A 580 5.87 13.73 14.28
CA CYS A 580 5.83 12.36 13.84
C CYS A 580 4.56 11.73 14.40
N GLY A 581 3.52 11.58 13.61
CA GLY A 581 2.31 10.83 13.98
C GLY A 581 2.50 9.32 13.89
N ALA A 582 3.74 8.83 13.84
CA ALA A 582 4.07 7.42 13.84
C ALA A 582 4.19 6.89 15.28
N ASP A 583 3.91 5.61 15.45
CA ASP A 583 3.99 4.92 16.75
C ASP A 583 5.44 4.77 17.20
N LEU A 584 6.33 4.48 16.27
CA LEU A 584 7.74 4.17 16.49
C LEU A 584 8.62 4.85 15.44
N ALA A 585 9.92 4.91 15.68
CA ALA A 585 10.89 5.39 14.70
C ALA A 585 12.15 4.52 14.72
N GLY A 586 12.72 4.31 13.53
CA GLY A 586 13.95 3.56 13.33
C GLY A 586 14.95 4.35 12.47
N VAL A 587 16.15 3.79 12.30
CA VAL A 587 17.20 4.40 11.49
C VAL A 587 16.86 4.29 10.01
N THR A 588 16.88 5.41 9.29
CA THR A 588 16.66 5.45 7.84
C THR A 588 17.91 5.77 7.05
N GLU A 589 18.88 6.41 7.68
CA GLU A 589 20.15 6.80 7.08
C GLU A 589 21.21 7.03 8.17
N GLN A 590 22.47 6.77 7.83
CA GLN A 590 23.58 6.84 8.77
C GLN A 590 24.32 8.19 8.73
N GLY A 591 23.77 9.18 8.05
CA GLY A 591 24.28 10.54 8.01
C GLY A 591 25.36 10.79 6.97
N PHE A 592 26.04 11.88 7.10
CA PHE A 592 27.01 12.55 6.24
C PHE A 592 26.81 12.30 4.72
N THR A 593 26.09 13.20 4.08
CA THR A 593 25.69 13.10 2.66
C THR A 593 24.75 11.91 2.34
N ARG A 594 23.99 11.46 3.33
CA ARG A 594 22.98 10.40 3.23
C ARG A 594 23.51 9.02 2.82
N PRO A 595 24.61 8.51 3.35
CA PRO A 595 24.91 7.10 3.17
C PRO A 595 23.84 6.28 3.88
N GLY A 596 23.00 5.58 3.12
CA GLY A 596 21.88 4.81 3.65
C GLY A 596 22.29 3.70 4.63
N VAL A 597 21.33 3.02 5.17
CA VAL A 597 21.53 1.87 6.06
C VAL A 597 22.15 0.72 5.25
N ARG A 598 23.27 0.20 5.72
CA ARG A 598 23.97 -0.92 5.07
C ARG A 598 23.29 -2.24 5.42
N GLN A 599 23.01 -3.05 4.43
CA GLN A 599 22.54 -4.43 4.61
C GLN A 599 22.91 -5.29 3.39
N ILE A 600 22.52 -6.56 3.40
CA ILE A 600 22.81 -7.52 2.34
C ILE A 600 22.28 -7.06 0.97
N GLY A 601 23.00 -7.46 -0.07
CA GLY A 601 22.47 -7.48 -1.43
C GLY A 601 21.75 -8.77 -1.76
N THR A 602 21.59 -9.06 -3.03
CA THR A 602 20.89 -10.28 -3.50
C THR A 602 21.71 -11.56 -3.43
N ARG A 603 23.02 -11.45 -3.27
CA ARG A 603 23.98 -12.56 -3.23
C ARG A 603 24.79 -12.53 -1.96
N SER A 604 25.13 -13.70 -1.45
CA SER A 604 26.02 -13.86 -0.31
C SER A 604 27.35 -13.12 -0.54
N GLY A 605 27.77 -12.38 0.48
CA GLY A 605 28.96 -11.51 0.41
C GLY A 605 28.76 -10.15 -0.26
N SER A 606 27.56 -9.86 -0.83
CA SER A 606 27.24 -8.54 -1.34
C SER A 606 26.53 -7.68 -0.32
N TYR A 607 26.82 -6.39 -0.31
CA TYR A 607 26.20 -5.38 0.56
C TYR A 607 25.79 -4.17 -0.24
N ILE A 608 24.75 -3.50 0.23
CA ILE A 608 24.24 -2.27 -0.36
C ILE A 608 23.76 -1.33 0.76
N ARG A 609 23.65 -0.06 0.44
CA ARG A 609 23.05 0.95 1.32
C ARG A 609 21.78 1.50 0.67
N LEU A 610 20.69 1.48 1.38
CA LEU A 610 19.42 2.07 0.98
C LEU A 610 18.98 3.13 2.01
N ILE A 611 18.18 4.08 1.54
CA ILE A 611 17.64 5.20 2.32
C ILE A 611 16.12 5.12 2.28
N GLY A 612 15.46 5.45 3.38
CA GLY A 612 14.01 5.53 3.43
C GLY A 612 13.42 4.98 4.72
N THR A 613 12.20 5.33 5.01
CA THR A 613 11.44 4.80 6.15
C THR A 613 11.24 3.28 6.05
N SER A 614 11.33 2.73 4.84
CA SER A 614 11.39 1.29 4.57
C SER A 614 12.56 0.58 5.26
N MET A 615 13.62 1.31 5.57
CA MET A 615 14.75 0.75 6.32
C MET A 615 14.47 0.72 7.83
N ALA A 616 13.61 1.60 8.31
CA ALA A 616 13.27 1.72 9.72
C ALA A 616 12.31 0.62 10.19
N ALA A 617 11.26 0.33 9.41
CA ALA A 617 10.22 -0.61 9.79
C ALA A 617 10.74 -2.03 10.14
N PRO A 618 11.59 -2.67 9.32
CA PRO A 618 12.13 -4.00 9.64
C PRO A 618 13.06 -4.00 10.86
N GLN A 619 13.83 -2.93 11.10
CA GLN A 619 14.69 -2.82 12.28
C GLN A 619 13.87 -2.75 13.56
N VAL A 620 12.79 -1.95 13.54
CA VAL A 620 11.87 -1.83 14.68
C VAL A 620 11.14 -3.16 14.92
N ALA A 621 10.63 -3.80 13.87
CA ALA A 621 10.00 -5.11 13.95
C ALA A 621 10.95 -6.16 14.56
N ARG A 622 12.21 -6.21 14.12
CA ARG A 622 13.26 -7.07 14.69
C ARG A 622 13.45 -6.80 16.19
N LYS A 623 13.55 -5.54 16.57
CA LYS A 623 13.73 -5.15 17.97
C LYS A 623 12.56 -5.62 18.84
N VAL A 624 11.33 -5.45 18.36
CA VAL A 624 10.11 -5.91 19.04
C VAL A 624 10.12 -7.43 19.28
N ILE A 625 10.68 -8.20 18.35
CA ILE A 625 10.82 -9.65 18.49
C ILE A 625 11.92 -9.98 19.51
N ASP A 626 13.09 -9.36 19.36
CA ASP A 626 14.28 -9.67 20.17
C ASP A 626 14.11 -9.26 21.65
N THR A 627 13.20 -8.32 21.95
CA THR A 627 12.92 -7.81 23.30
C THR A 627 11.59 -8.26 23.90
N ASP A 628 10.92 -9.27 23.31
CA ASP A 628 9.60 -9.77 23.73
C ASP A 628 8.50 -8.70 23.82
N GLY A 629 8.58 -7.67 22.98
CA GLY A 629 7.56 -6.65 22.92
C GLY A 629 7.58 -5.63 24.07
N ILE A 630 8.67 -5.53 24.83
CA ILE A 630 8.85 -4.50 25.89
C ILE A 630 8.72 -3.06 25.35
N LEU A 631 8.65 -2.89 24.03
CA LEU A 631 8.31 -1.61 23.38
C LEU A 631 6.87 -1.15 23.61
N ALA A 632 6.00 -1.96 24.20
CA ALA A 632 4.59 -1.59 24.47
C ALA A 632 4.41 -0.37 25.40
N SER A 633 5.47 0.10 26.06
CA SER A 633 5.47 1.31 26.89
C SER A 633 6.14 2.52 26.26
N ILE A 634 6.66 2.41 25.03
CA ILE A 634 7.35 3.50 24.32
C ILE A 634 6.43 4.03 23.22
N SER A 635 5.27 4.57 23.60
CA SER A 635 4.48 5.37 22.66
C SER A 635 5.18 6.73 22.51
N ILE A 636 5.49 7.10 21.26
CA ILE A 636 6.01 8.44 20.93
C ILE A 636 4.93 9.52 21.18
N GLY A 637 3.68 9.12 21.40
CA GLY A 637 2.53 10.01 21.55
C GLY A 637 2.64 11.04 22.68
N SER A 638 3.29 10.71 23.79
CA SER A 638 3.50 11.65 24.92
C SER A 638 4.78 12.48 24.81
N GLN A 639 5.63 12.26 23.81
CA GLN A 639 6.92 12.93 23.64
C GLN A 639 7.17 13.39 22.20
N SER A 640 6.17 14.00 21.60
CA SER A 640 6.20 14.57 20.25
C SER A 640 7.23 15.70 20.04
N LYS A 641 7.99 16.04 21.06
CA LYS A 641 9.17 16.89 20.91
C LYS A 641 10.37 16.01 20.56
N ALA A 642 10.48 15.63 19.27
CA ALA A 642 11.74 15.14 18.76
C ALA A 642 12.83 16.14 19.18
N PRO A 643 13.90 15.67 19.82
CA PRO A 643 14.90 16.56 20.36
C PRO A 643 15.60 17.34 19.24
N ARG A 644 15.44 18.62 19.21
CA ARG A 644 16.02 19.52 18.21
C ARG A 644 17.45 19.97 18.45
N LYS A 645 18.06 19.63 19.59
CA LYS A 645 19.48 19.95 19.88
C LYS A 645 20.12 18.87 20.74
N GLY A 646 21.33 18.45 20.38
CA GLY A 646 22.08 17.38 21.00
C GLY A 646 22.37 17.63 22.49
N THR A 647 21.56 17.05 23.36
CA THR A 647 21.82 17.00 24.79
C THR A 647 21.99 15.54 25.21
N LYS A 648 22.70 15.31 26.30
CA LYS A 648 22.97 13.97 26.85
C LYS A 648 21.68 13.19 27.12
N GLU A 649 20.60 13.87 27.55
CA GLU A 649 19.27 13.32 27.77
C GLU A 649 18.61 12.74 26.52
N ARG A 650 19.05 13.19 25.35
CA ARG A 650 18.55 12.73 24.04
C ARG A 650 19.22 11.46 23.59
N GLN A 651 20.48 11.32 23.87
CA GLN A 651 21.22 10.10 23.63
C GLN A 651 20.67 8.97 24.52
N GLU A 652 20.39 9.26 25.80
CA GLU A 652 19.75 8.31 26.71
C GLU A 652 18.29 7.99 26.32
N ALA A 653 17.53 8.97 25.83
CA ALA A 653 16.18 8.75 25.34
C ALA A 653 16.18 7.92 24.03
N PHE A 654 17.20 8.13 23.18
CA PHE A 654 17.43 7.35 21.97
C PHE A 654 17.81 5.91 22.31
N GLU A 655 18.81 5.71 23.18
CA GLU A 655 19.28 4.39 23.63
C GLU A 655 18.18 3.57 24.34
N ARG A 656 17.23 4.24 24.99
CA ARG A 656 16.05 3.60 25.59
C ARG A 656 14.93 3.29 24.58
N ARG A 657 14.95 3.91 23.38
CA ARG A 657 13.91 3.76 22.36
C ARG A 657 14.32 2.89 21.17
N VAL A 658 15.58 2.60 21.04
CA VAL A 658 16.18 1.67 20.11
C VAL A 658 16.65 0.43 20.91
#